data_c1ff32d4507dd6310b12158ec2631a94
#
_entry.id   c1ff32d4507dd6310b12158ec2631a94
#
_cell.length_a   1.000
_cell.length_b   1.000
_cell.length_c   1.000
_cell.angle_alpha   90.00
_cell.angle_beta   90.00
_cell.angle_gamma   90.00
#
_symmetry.space_group_name_H-M   'P 1'
#
loop_
_entity.id
_entity.type
_entity.pdbx_description
1 polymer ?
#
loop_
_entity_poly.entity_id
_entity_poly.type
_entity_poly.pdbx_seq_one_letter_code
_entity_poly.pdbx_strand_id
1 'polypeptide(L)'
;MRPPILWITIAFGAGVFAGLDGYAGRGALYAGLPVVLGAALLHRRAPLGAAVGVALVAGALWGEAAQRERGATCAGTWARDRTARTHAVVLVLRDPVSAQGGAVDGDVVGGPCGGVLKVRWPEQHAAHGGATWLVAGHWLGGGPDVDRGIFVARRLRLLDGAPRGRGALRDRIAARSARLFGRRAPLVDALVIARTADLDLALRERYARSGLAHILSISGLHVGFIAAWLGLVLRVLGLGPRTRFWAATTLIAAYCWLLGLPPPATRAAVMLALDGFARLRQRVVAPRGFIALAALVVLILDPWAVRSVGAWLSVGAVAAVIWAARATQHSARITRVFAPAAAATLITAPICAYAFGTVAPIGIVANLVAIPLGAIAVPGVIVALLSSSRLLAAGSGLCLALLDFVAAAGAAFPGGHTVMTAGWPAAALWCGVLVVAWWLWRTPRRAWLIAARLGFVGVVLSWTALFSAFSRLSDCRCLTVHFLDVGQGDAVALRTPAGRWVLIDGGPRNEARDAGRRVVVPFLRRAGAQRLAAIVATHAHADHVGGLPAVLGALPVDNVLEPGEPLGEAPYLEFLAASEASGAHWHAARRGDRLDMDSVRITVLSPDSAWAAETTDPNEESVVLLVEYGRTRFLLTGDAGVPVEARLAGQVGDVDVLKVGHHGSYSATSETWLDETRPEIAVISVGARNTYGHPAPDVVARLVAHGVQVHRTDREGRITLESDGQRVWTH
;
A
#
# COMPACT_ATOMS: atom_id res chain seq x y z
N MET A 1 28.24 -29.99 -6.96
CA MET A 1 28.85 -28.69 -7.25
C MET A 1 27.74 -27.64 -7.36
N ARG A 2 27.93 -26.40 -6.86
CA ARG A 2 26.98 -25.31 -7.07
C ARG A 2 27.09 -24.83 -8.52
N PRO A 3 25.96 -24.63 -9.26
CA PRO A 3 26.04 -24.24 -10.66
C PRO A 3 26.71 -22.87 -10.83
N PRO A 4 27.67 -22.71 -11.76
CA PRO A 4 28.39 -21.45 -11.99
C PRO A 4 27.46 -20.23 -12.20
N ILE A 5 26.34 -20.45 -12.87
CA ILE A 5 25.35 -19.43 -13.15
C ILE A 5 24.79 -18.75 -11.87
N LEU A 6 24.76 -19.45 -10.74
CA LEU A 6 24.31 -18.87 -9.47
C LEU A 6 25.21 -17.69 -9.04
N TRP A 7 26.52 -17.88 -9.10
CA TRP A 7 27.48 -16.85 -8.72
C TRP A 7 27.49 -15.68 -9.70
N ILE A 8 27.35 -15.96 -10.99
CA ILE A 8 27.21 -14.94 -12.03
C ILE A 8 25.96 -14.10 -11.79
N THR A 9 24.83 -14.72 -11.49
CA THR A 9 23.57 -14.01 -11.21
C THR A 9 23.64 -13.15 -9.95
N ILE A 10 24.24 -13.67 -8.87
CA ILE A 10 24.44 -12.92 -7.62
C ILE A 10 25.33 -11.70 -7.89
N ALA A 11 26.44 -11.88 -8.60
CA ALA A 11 27.36 -10.79 -8.92
C ALA A 11 26.71 -9.73 -9.81
N PHE A 12 25.99 -10.16 -10.86
CA PHE A 12 25.26 -9.26 -11.73
C PHE A 12 24.21 -8.45 -10.95
N GLY A 13 23.42 -9.12 -10.11
CA GLY A 13 22.42 -8.46 -9.27
C GLY A 13 23.01 -7.47 -8.27
N ALA A 14 24.13 -7.81 -7.64
CA ALA A 14 24.87 -6.90 -6.76
C ALA A 14 25.42 -5.69 -7.54
N GLY A 15 25.91 -5.90 -8.75
CA GLY A 15 26.33 -4.84 -9.65
C GLY A 15 25.16 -3.89 -10.01
N VAL A 16 24.04 -4.47 -10.45
CA VAL A 16 22.82 -3.70 -10.76
C VAL A 16 22.38 -2.84 -9.56
N PHE A 17 22.35 -3.44 -8.37
CA PHE A 17 21.99 -2.72 -7.14
C PHE A 17 22.91 -1.53 -6.89
N ALA A 18 24.23 -1.72 -6.99
CA ALA A 18 25.21 -0.66 -6.82
C ALA A 18 25.10 0.43 -7.90
N GLY A 19 24.86 0.05 -9.16
CA GLY A 19 24.66 0.97 -10.26
C GLY A 19 23.43 1.86 -10.10
N LEU A 20 22.35 1.33 -9.52
CA LEU A 20 21.13 2.08 -9.23
C LEU A 20 21.29 3.09 -8.09
N ASP A 21 22.31 2.96 -7.20
CA ASP A 21 22.58 3.92 -6.13
C ASP A 21 23.39 5.16 -6.58
N GLY A 22 23.87 5.17 -7.83
CA GLY A 22 24.60 6.30 -8.37
C GLY A 22 26.08 6.36 -7.96
N TYR A 23 26.63 7.57 -7.81
CA TYR A 23 28.08 7.81 -7.72
C TYR A 23 28.85 7.09 -6.60
N ALA A 24 28.23 6.75 -5.49
CA ALA A 24 28.88 6.03 -4.39
C ALA A 24 29.29 4.59 -4.76
N GLY A 25 28.58 3.95 -5.72
CA GLY A 25 28.86 2.60 -6.19
C GLY A 25 30.09 2.49 -7.10
N ARG A 26 30.42 3.55 -7.85
CA ARG A 26 31.54 3.52 -8.84
C ARG A 26 32.88 3.35 -8.17
N GLY A 27 33.16 4.12 -7.12
CA GLY A 27 34.44 4.03 -6.40
C GLY A 27 34.68 2.64 -5.80
N ALA A 28 33.67 2.03 -5.19
CA ALA A 28 33.73 0.69 -4.63
C ALA A 28 33.90 -0.40 -5.72
N LEU A 29 33.26 -0.21 -6.89
CA LEU A 29 33.40 -1.12 -8.04
C LEU A 29 34.79 -1.06 -8.66
N TYR A 30 35.33 0.12 -8.89
CA TYR A 30 36.68 0.31 -9.46
C TYR A 30 37.76 -0.17 -8.50
N ALA A 31 37.59 -0.04 -7.19
CA ALA A 31 38.51 -0.55 -6.19
C ALA A 31 38.40 -2.07 -5.98
N GLY A 32 37.18 -2.63 -6.03
CA GLY A 32 36.93 -4.04 -5.81
C GLY A 32 37.24 -4.94 -7.01
N LEU A 33 37.11 -4.43 -8.24
CA LEU A 33 37.33 -5.21 -9.46
C LEU A 33 38.73 -5.79 -9.60
N PRO A 34 39.83 -5.04 -9.37
CA PRO A 34 41.19 -5.58 -9.40
C PRO A 34 41.44 -6.68 -8.35
N VAL A 35 40.81 -6.54 -7.16
CA VAL A 35 40.91 -7.53 -6.09
C VAL A 35 40.20 -8.83 -6.49
N VAL A 36 39.00 -8.75 -7.07
CA VAL A 36 38.22 -9.90 -7.55
C VAL A 36 38.95 -10.60 -8.71
N LEU A 37 39.47 -9.83 -9.66
CA LEU A 37 40.22 -10.35 -10.78
C LEU A 37 41.59 -10.98 -10.35
N GLY A 38 42.29 -10.31 -9.43
CA GLY A 38 43.54 -10.83 -8.86
C GLY A 38 43.35 -12.13 -8.10
N ALA A 39 42.33 -12.20 -7.23
CA ALA A 39 41.94 -13.40 -6.52
C ALA A 39 41.49 -14.55 -7.47
N ALA A 40 40.84 -14.20 -8.58
CA ALA A 40 40.41 -15.14 -9.60
C ALA A 40 41.57 -15.74 -10.40
N LEU A 41 42.60 -14.94 -10.68
CA LEU A 41 43.79 -15.35 -11.42
C LEU A 41 44.69 -16.24 -10.59
N LEU A 42 44.71 -16.10 -9.27
CA LEU A 42 45.55 -16.87 -8.34
C LEU A 42 44.97 -18.23 -7.97
N HIS A 43 43.77 -18.56 -8.38
CA HIS A 43 43.06 -19.80 -7.98
C HIS A 43 42.80 -20.74 -9.18
N ARG A 44 42.79 -22.08 -8.93
CA ARG A 44 42.44 -23.11 -9.94
C ARG A 44 41.07 -22.95 -10.63
N ARG A 45 40.26 -21.98 -10.20
CA ARG A 45 38.93 -21.61 -10.76
C ARG A 45 38.95 -20.26 -11.45
N ALA A 46 40.07 -19.81 -11.97
CA ALA A 46 40.26 -18.55 -12.68
C ALA A 46 39.11 -18.14 -13.65
N PRO A 47 38.61 -19.05 -14.53
CA PRO A 47 37.54 -18.65 -15.50
C PRO A 47 36.22 -18.31 -14.84
N LEU A 48 35.84 -18.94 -13.72
CA LEU A 48 34.63 -18.62 -12.98
C LEU A 48 34.77 -17.27 -12.26
N GLY A 49 35.91 -16.99 -11.65
CA GLY A 49 36.19 -15.74 -10.97
C GLY A 49 36.15 -14.55 -11.95
N ALA A 50 36.76 -14.72 -13.12
CA ALA A 50 36.70 -13.72 -14.18
C ALA A 50 35.24 -13.46 -14.66
N ALA A 51 34.47 -14.52 -14.89
CA ALA A 51 33.06 -14.40 -15.27
C ALA A 51 32.20 -13.69 -14.20
N VAL A 52 32.47 -13.95 -12.92
CA VAL A 52 31.81 -13.28 -11.78
C VAL A 52 32.18 -11.78 -11.75
N GLY A 53 33.47 -11.43 -11.95
CA GLY A 53 33.93 -10.05 -12.01
C GLY A 53 33.31 -9.29 -13.19
N VAL A 54 33.31 -9.88 -14.38
CA VAL A 54 32.65 -9.30 -15.57
C VAL A 54 31.15 -9.10 -15.32
N ALA A 55 30.47 -10.09 -14.72
CA ALA A 55 29.05 -9.97 -14.41
C ALA A 55 28.75 -8.83 -13.43
N LEU A 56 29.60 -8.63 -12.41
CA LEU A 56 29.46 -7.52 -11.47
C LEU A 56 29.56 -6.17 -12.14
N VAL A 57 30.58 -5.96 -13.01
CA VAL A 57 30.79 -4.71 -13.76
C VAL A 57 29.66 -4.48 -14.76
N ALA A 58 29.29 -5.51 -15.52
CA ALA A 58 28.20 -5.41 -16.49
C ALA A 58 26.89 -5.05 -15.80
N GLY A 59 26.61 -5.65 -14.63
CA GLY A 59 25.45 -5.31 -13.80
C GLY A 59 25.47 -3.87 -13.34
N ALA A 60 26.62 -3.34 -12.91
CA ALA A 60 26.73 -1.97 -12.46
C ALA A 60 26.51 -0.96 -13.59
N LEU A 61 27.09 -1.20 -14.75
CA LEU A 61 26.87 -0.37 -15.94
C LEU A 61 25.40 -0.41 -16.38
N TRP A 62 24.78 -1.58 -16.30
CA TRP A 62 23.36 -1.76 -16.62
C TRP A 62 22.44 -1.03 -15.64
N GLY A 63 22.71 -1.13 -14.33
CA GLY A 63 21.98 -0.39 -13.30
C GLY A 63 22.11 1.13 -13.45
N GLU A 64 23.32 1.62 -13.76
CA GLU A 64 23.56 3.03 -14.01
C GLU A 64 22.83 3.54 -15.27
N ALA A 65 22.84 2.75 -16.35
CA ALA A 65 22.09 3.09 -17.57
C ALA A 65 20.57 3.20 -17.27
N ALA A 66 20.02 2.25 -16.51
CA ALA A 66 18.62 2.26 -16.07
C ALA A 66 18.29 3.48 -15.19
N GLN A 67 19.21 3.87 -14.31
CA GLN A 67 19.04 5.07 -13.46
C GLN A 67 19.05 6.35 -14.32
N ARG A 68 19.92 6.43 -15.30
CA ARG A 68 19.97 7.58 -16.24
C ARG A 68 18.69 7.67 -17.08
N GLU A 69 18.26 6.54 -17.65
CA GLU A 69 17.02 6.45 -18.43
C GLU A 69 15.82 6.92 -17.61
N ARG A 70 15.69 6.42 -16.37
CA ARG A 70 14.64 6.83 -15.44
C ARG A 70 14.71 8.32 -15.11
N GLY A 71 15.90 8.86 -14.91
CA GLY A 71 16.11 10.28 -14.67
C GLY A 71 15.72 11.17 -15.86
N ALA A 72 15.73 10.64 -17.07
CA ALA A 72 15.33 11.34 -18.30
C ALA A 72 13.81 11.29 -18.55
N THR A 73 13.05 10.45 -17.81
CA THR A 73 11.58 10.43 -17.94
C THR A 73 10.95 11.71 -17.39
N CYS A 74 9.69 11.99 -17.76
CA CYS A 74 8.92 13.09 -17.19
C CYS A 74 8.84 12.99 -15.67
N ALA A 75 8.53 11.82 -15.15
CA ALA A 75 8.49 11.56 -13.71
C ALA A 75 9.84 11.86 -13.03
N GLY A 76 10.95 11.40 -13.62
CA GLY A 76 12.30 11.64 -13.09
C GLY A 76 12.75 13.10 -13.19
N THR A 77 12.33 13.81 -14.22
CA THR A 77 12.65 15.23 -14.43
C THR A 77 11.86 16.10 -13.45
N TRP A 78 10.55 15.87 -13.32
CA TRP A 78 9.68 16.68 -12.46
C TRP A 78 9.82 16.35 -10.98
N ALA A 79 10.23 15.13 -10.61
CA ALA A 79 10.53 14.80 -9.21
C ALA A 79 11.71 15.62 -8.65
N ARG A 80 12.61 16.12 -9.52
CA ARG A 80 13.74 17.01 -9.16
C ARG A 80 13.34 18.49 -9.16
N ASP A 81 12.29 18.86 -9.90
CA ASP A 81 11.78 20.23 -9.94
C ASP A 81 10.90 20.44 -8.68
N ARG A 82 11.38 21.29 -7.78
CA ARG A 82 10.66 21.65 -6.54
C ARG A 82 9.61 22.73 -6.76
N THR A 83 9.47 23.23 -7.98
CA THR A 83 8.46 24.26 -8.30
C THR A 83 7.13 23.57 -8.66
N ALA A 84 6.02 24.10 -8.14
CA ALA A 84 4.67 23.60 -8.47
C ALA A 84 4.22 24.07 -9.86
N ARG A 85 5.07 23.89 -10.89
CA ARG A 85 4.74 24.31 -12.25
C ARG A 85 3.69 23.41 -12.88
N THR A 86 2.85 24.01 -13.69
CA THR A 86 1.93 23.27 -14.55
C THR A 86 2.68 22.78 -15.78
N HIS A 87 2.63 21.49 -16.02
CA HIS A 87 3.21 20.84 -17.19
C HIS A 87 2.09 20.40 -18.14
N ALA A 88 2.35 20.41 -19.44
CA ALA A 88 1.44 19.90 -20.45
C ALA A 88 2.14 18.79 -21.25
N VAL A 89 1.45 17.65 -21.40
CA VAL A 89 1.95 16.48 -22.14
C VAL A 89 0.85 15.83 -22.95
N VAL A 90 1.24 15.18 -24.03
CA VAL A 90 0.34 14.33 -24.80
C VAL A 90 0.51 12.89 -24.29
N LEU A 91 -0.58 12.29 -23.83
CA LEU A 91 -0.61 10.96 -23.25
C LEU A 91 -1.49 10.02 -24.07
N VAL A 92 -1.05 8.79 -24.22
CA VAL A 92 -1.90 7.67 -24.63
C VAL A 92 -2.20 6.82 -23.39
N LEU A 93 -3.46 6.74 -23.02
CA LEU A 93 -3.86 5.99 -21.84
C LEU A 93 -3.65 4.49 -22.02
N ARG A 94 -3.03 3.84 -21.05
CA ARG A 94 -2.83 2.39 -21.07
C ARG A 94 -4.09 1.62 -20.76
N ASP A 95 -4.90 2.17 -19.85
CA ASP A 95 -6.12 1.58 -19.34
C ASP A 95 -7.28 2.57 -19.43
N PRO A 96 -8.53 2.07 -19.54
CA PRO A 96 -9.70 2.93 -19.46
C PRO A 96 -9.85 3.52 -18.05
N VAL A 97 -10.46 4.66 -17.98
CA VAL A 97 -10.81 5.32 -16.72
C VAL A 97 -12.32 5.49 -16.66
N SER A 98 -12.91 5.10 -15.54
CA SER A 98 -14.34 5.30 -15.28
C SER A 98 -14.64 6.77 -14.99
N ALA A 99 -15.92 7.15 -15.02
CA ALA A 99 -16.37 8.49 -14.65
C ALA A 99 -16.08 8.85 -13.16
N GLN A 100 -15.75 7.84 -12.33
CA GLN A 100 -15.32 8.06 -10.95
C GLN A 100 -13.87 8.53 -10.83
N GLY A 101 -13.18 8.71 -11.98
CA GLY A 101 -11.77 9.09 -12.00
C GLY A 101 -10.85 7.99 -11.48
N GLY A 102 -9.65 8.35 -11.11
CA GLY A 102 -8.70 7.43 -10.50
C GLY A 102 -7.28 7.54 -11.05
N ALA A 103 -6.40 6.67 -10.57
CA ALA A 103 -5.03 6.61 -11.06
C ALA A 103 -4.92 5.69 -12.27
N VAL A 104 -4.37 6.20 -13.37
CA VAL A 104 -4.15 5.48 -14.63
C VAL A 104 -2.73 5.72 -15.12
N ASP A 105 -2.15 4.73 -15.79
CA ASP A 105 -0.84 4.89 -16.43
C ASP A 105 -1.06 5.36 -17.88
N GLY A 106 -0.27 6.35 -18.30
CA GLY A 106 -0.24 6.86 -19.66
C GLY A 106 1.18 6.88 -20.24
N ASP A 107 1.29 6.51 -21.51
CA ASP A 107 2.53 6.65 -22.27
C ASP A 107 2.64 8.09 -22.79
N VAL A 108 3.70 8.80 -22.45
CA VAL A 108 3.96 10.15 -22.97
C VAL A 108 4.44 10.03 -24.42
N VAL A 109 3.65 10.55 -25.34
CA VAL A 109 3.94 10.52 -26.78
C VAL A 109 4.28 11.90 -27.34
N GLY A 110 4.12 12.96 -26.55
CA GLY A 110 4.50 14.33 -26.94
C GLY A 110 4.64 15.24 -25.72
N GLY A 111 5.67 16.08 -25.76
CA GLY A 111 6.04 17.00 -24.67
C GLY A 111 7.55 17.14 -24.52
N PRO A 112 8.01 17.79 -23.44
CA PRO A 112 9.44 18.05 -23.21
C PRO A 112 10.22 16.81 -22.71
N CYS A 113 9.54 15.73 -22.40
CA CYS A 113 10.10 14.50 -21.84
C CYS A 113 9.27 13.30 -22.29
N GLY A 114 9.72 12.08 -22.00
CA GLY A 114 9.05 10.84 -22.38
C GLY A 114 8.81 9.91 -21.19
N GLY A 115 8.42 8.68 -21.51
CA GLY A 115 8.23 7.61 -20.53
C GLY A 115 6.79 7.38 -20.11
N VAL A 116 6.62 6.63 -19.03
CA VAL A 116 5.30 6.32 -18.46
C VAL A 116 5.01 7.26 -17.31
N LEU A 117 3.84 7.87 -17.31
CA LEU A 117 3.35 8.68 -16.21
C LEU A 117 2.17 8.00 -15.53
N LYS A 118 2.22 7.91 -14.21
CA LYS A 118 1.03 7.64 -13.41
C LYS A 118 0.24 8.93 -13.27
N VAL A 119 -0.95 8.96 -13.85
CA VAL A 119 -1.81 10.13 -13.90
C VAL A 119 -3.00 9.94 -12.99
N ARG A 120 -3.28 10.92 -12.16
CA ARG A 120 -4.55 11.04 -11.45
C ARG A 120 -5.54 11.71 -12.39
N TRP A 121 -6.49 10.91 -12.85
CA TRP A 121 -7.55 11.35 -13.74
C TRP A 121 -8.70 11.95 -12.95
N PRO A 122 -9.23 13.12 -13.34
CA PRO A 122 -10.34 13.75 -12.63
C PRO A 122 -11.64 12.96 -12.75
N GLU A 123 -12.52 13.15 -11.79
CA GLU A 123 -13.87 12.60 -11.79
C GLU A 123 -14.69 13.22 -12.92
N GLN A 124 -15.79 12.58 -13.30
CA GLN A 124 -16.71 12.95 -14.40
C GLN A 124 -16.13 12.86 -15.82
N HIS A 125 -14.88 12.46 -15.99
CA HIS A 125 -14.23 12.30 -17.27
C HIS A 125 -13.89 10.82 -17.54
N ALA A 126 -14.83 10.06 -18.10
CA ALA A 126 -14.51 8.72 -18.58
C ALA A 126 -13.58 8.79 -19.80
N ALA A 127 -12.64 7.86 -19.89
CA ALA A 127 -11.71 7.78 -21.01
C ALA A 127 -11.46 6.32 -21.41
N HIS A 128 -11.36 6.07 -22.71
CA HIS A 128 -11.03 4.75 -23.24
C HIS A 128 -9.53 4.47 -23.19
N GLY A 129 -9.17 3.22 -22.98
CA GLY A 129 -7.79 2.77 -23.13
C GLY A 129 -7.33 2.91 -24.58
N GLY A 130 -6.14 3.46 -24.80
CA GLY A 130 -5.60 3.79 -26.12
C GLY A 130 -6.01 5.15 -26.67
N ALA A 131 -6.89 5.88 -26.00
CA ALA A 131 -7.23 7.26 -26.37
C ALA A 131 -6.06 8.21 -26.10
N THR A 132 -5.90 9.18 -26.98
CA THR A 132 -4.83 10.18 -26.90
C THR A 132 -5.37 11.49 -26.36
N TRP A 133 -4.74 12.00 -25.31
CA TRP A 133 -5.17 13.20 -24.61
C TRP A 133 -4.02 14.20 -24.47
N LEU A 134 -4.31 15.49 -24.66
CA LEU A 134 -3.49 16.56 -24.15
C LEU A 134 -3.90 16.82 -22.70
N VAL A 135 -2.96 16.62 -21.79
CA VAL A 135 -3.19 16.71 -20.35
C VAL A 135 -2.29 17.80 -19.78
N ALA A 136 -2.88 18.79 -19.15
CA ALA A 136 -2.16 19.78 -18.37
C ALA A 136 -2.44 19.58 -16.87
N GLY A 137 -1.39 19.67 -16.06
CA GLY A 137 -1.49 19.41 -14.62
C GLY A 137 -0.16 19.65 -13.93
N HIS A 138 -0.06 19.20 -12.69
CA HIS A 138 1.14 19.35 -11.88
C HIS A 138 1.61 18.00 -11.32
N TRP A 139 2.92 17.91 -11.08
CA TRP A 139 3.53 16.71 -10.50
C TRP A 139 3.46 16.77 -8.97
N LEU A 140 2.83 15.77 -8.36
CA LEU A 140 2.91 15.52 -6.94
C LEU A 140 3.96 14.43 -6.69
N GLY A 141 5.17 14.85 -6.37
CA GLY A 141 6.27 13.92 -6.18
C GLY A 141 6.34 13.33 -4.79
N GLY A 142 6.78 12.08 -4.68
CA GLY A 142 7.10 11.40 -3.43
C GLY A 142 8.55 11.61 -2.96
N GLY A 143 9.14 12.81 -3.11
CA GLY A 143 10.55 13.05 -2.76
C GLY A 143 11.52 12.34 -3.73
N PRO A 144 12.62 11.75 -3.24
CA PRO A 144 13.59 11.04 -4.11
C PRO A 144 13.04 9.77 -4.74
N ASP A 145 11.89 9.28 -4.28
CA ASP A 145 11.24 8.07 -4.81
C ASP A 145 10.26 8.44 -5.93
N VAL A 146 10.77 8.44 -7.16
CA VAL A 146 10.02 8.77 -8.38
C VAL A 146 8.76 7.88 -8.56
N ASP A 147 8.79 6.65 -8.05
CA ASP A 147 7.66 5.71 -8.17
C ASP A 147 6.45 6.09 -7.30
N ARG A 148 6.65 6.93 -6.30
CA ARG A 148 5.59 7.42 -5.42
C ARG A 148 4.95 8.72 -5.91
N GLY A 149 5.50 9.33 -6.97
CA GLY A 149 4.93 10.52 -7.57
C GLY A 149 3.73 10.21 -8.46
N ILE A 150 2.84 11.18 -8.59
CA ILE A 150 1.66 11.12 -9.47
C ILE A 150 1.47 12.46 -10.17
N PHE A 151 1.16 12.41 -11.45
CA PHE A 151 0.79 13.59 -12.22
C PHE A 151 -0.71 13.86 -12.08
N VAL A 152 -1.07 14.97 -11.49
CA VAL A 152 -2.48 15.34 -11.29
C VAL A 152 -2.96 16.13 -12.49
N ALA A 153 -3.84 15.53 -13.27
CA ALA A 153 -4.45 16.16 -14.43
C ALA A 153 -5.50 17.21 -13.98
N ARG A 154 -5.37 18.43 -14.48
CA ARG A 154 -6.28 19.53 -14.18
C ARG A 154 -7.10 19.95 -15.41
N ARG A 155 -6.49 19.93 -16.58
CA ARG A 155 -7.15 20.24 -17.84
C ARG A 155 -6.94 19.11 -18.81
N LEU A 156 -8.01 18.66 -19.43
CA LEU A 156 -8.02 17.57 -20.38
C LEU A 156 -8.55 18.05 -21.71
N ARG A 157 -7.87 17.70 -22.79
CA ARG A 157 -8.37 17.89 -24.14
C ARG A 157 -8.18 16.56 -24.91
N LEU A 158 -9.27 15.97 -25.32
CA LEU A 158 -9.25 14.79 -26.16
C LEU A 158 -8.68 15.16 -27.54
N LEU A 159 -7.62 14.49 -27.97
CA LEU A 159 -7.02 14.64 -29.29
C LEU A 159 -7.51 13.54 -30.23
N ASP A 160 -7.55 12.31 -29.76
CA ASP A 160 -8.07 11.15 -30.49
C ASP A 160 -8.77 10.21 -29.50
N GLY A 161 -10.08 10.07 -29.64
CA GLY A 161 -10.93 9.25 -28.79
C GLY A 161 -11.03 7.79 -29.23
N ALA A 162 -10.44 7.44 -30.38
CA ALA A 162 -10.54 6.07 -30.89
C ALA A 162 -9.75 5.10 -29.99
N PRO A 163 -10.42 4.09 -29.41
CA PRO A 163 -9.73 3.07 -28.62
C PRO A 163 -8.80 2.27 -29.54
N ARG A 164 -7.50 2.30 -29.29
CA ARG A 164 -6.48 1.62 -30.11
C ARG A 164 -5.66 0.61 -29.32
N GLY A 165 -5.12 -0.36 -30.02
CA GLY A 165 -4.16 -1.32 -29.48
C GLY A 165 -4.73 -2.18 -28.34
N ARG A 166 -3.86 -2.46 -27.36
CA ARG A 166 -4.19 -3.29 -26.19
C ARG A 166 -5.26 -2.68 -25.29
N GLY A 167 -5.33 -1.34 -25.19
CA GLY A 167 -6.33 -0.65 -24.39
C GLY A 167 -7.74 -0.96 -24.86
N ALA A 168 -7.99 -0.83 -26.18
CA ALA A 168 -9.28 -1.18 -26.79
C ALA A 168 -9.69 -2.64 -26.54
N LEU A 169 -8.71 -3.56 -26.57
CA LEU A 169 -8.99 -4.98 -26.32
C LEU A 169 -9.35 -5.22 -24.84
N ARG A 170 -8.65 -4.56 -23.91
CA ARG A 170 -8.95 -4.62 -22.48
C ARG A 170 -10.33 -4.02 -22.16
N ASP A 171 -10.71 -2.93 -22.80
CA ASP A 171 -12.05 -2.34 -22.67
C ASP A 171 -13.16 -3.29 -23.13
N ARG A 172 -12.95 -3.96 -24.28
CA ARG A 172 -13.90 -4.96 -24.76
C ARG A 172 -14.03 -6.14 -23.81
N ILE A 173 -12.92 -6.59 -23.22
CA ILE A 173 -12.92 -7.67 -22.22
C ILE A 173 -13.65 -7.20 -20.96
N ALA A 174 -13.39 -6.02 -20.43
CA ALA A 174 -14.05 -5.48 -19.25
C ALA A 174 -15.56 -5.28 -19.47
N ALA A 175 -15.98 -4.75 -20.64
CA ALA A 175 -17.39 -4.63 -20.98
C ALA A 175 -18.10 -6.00 -21.08
N ARG A 176 -17.39 -7.03 -21.54
CA ARG A 176 -17.91 -8.41 -21.58
C ARG A 176 -17.95 -9.02 -20.18
N SER A 177 -16.94 -8.78 -19.36
CA SER A 177 -16.88 -9.16 -17.95
C SER A 177 -18.07 -8.60 -17.17
N ALA A 178 -18.36 -7.31 -17.31
CA ALA A 178 -19.50 -6.65 -16.67
C ALA A 178 -20.84 -7.31 -17.04
N ARG A 179 -21.02 -7.68 -18.32
CA ARG A 179 -22.25 -8.33 -18.79
C ARG A 179 -22.42 -9.78 -18.30
N LEU A 180 -21.31 -10.54 -18.17
CA LEU A 180 -21.36 -11.95 -17.81
C LEU A 180 -21.30 -12.18 -16.30
N PHE A 181 -20.57 -11.36 -15.55
CA PHE A 181 -20.27 -11.58 -14.12
C PHE A 181 -20.91 -10.54 -13.20
N GLY A 182 -21.50 -9.45 -13.71
CA GLY A 182 -22.19 -8.43 -12.93
C GLY A 182 -21.35 -7.87 -11.79
N ARG A 183 -21.82 -7.99 -10.53
CA ARG A 183 -21.10 -7.50 -9.33
C ARG A 183 -19.70 -8.10 -9.14
N ARG A 184 -19.39 -9.24 -9.74
CA ARG A 184 -18.05 -9.87 -9.68
C ARG A 184 -17.12 -9.42 -10.79
N ALA A 185 -17.57 -8.57 -11.72
CA ALA A 185 -16.74 -8.10 -12.82
C ALA A 185 -15.43 -7.45 -12.36
N PRO A 186 -15.38 -6.60 -11.31
CA PRO A 186 -14.12 -6.03 -10.81
C PRO A 186 -13.09 -7.11 -10.38
N LEU A 187 -13.56 -8.20 -9.75
CA LEU A 187 -12.70 -9.32 -9.38
C LEU A 187 -12.19 -10.08 -10.62
N VAL A 188 -13.07 -10.33 -11.60
CA VAL A 188 -12.71 -10.94 -12.87
C VAL A 188 -11.68 -10.10 -13.62
N ASP A 189 -11.88 -8.79 -13.69
CA ASP A 189 -11.00 -7.86 -14.39
C ASP A 189 -9.61 -7.81 -13.73
N ALA A 190 -9.56 -7.86 -12.39
CA ALA A 190 -8.30 -7.97 -11.66
C ALA A 190 -7.54 -9.27 -11.98
N LEU A 191 -8.26 -10.40 -12.08
CA LEU A 191 -7.68 -11.72 -12.29
C LEU A 191 -7.27 -11.98 -13.76
N VAL A 192 -7.92 -11.34 -14.74
CA VAL A 192 -7.73 -11.66 -16.17
C VAL A 192 -6.99 -10.54 -16.92
N ILE A 193 -7.27 -9.29 -16.61
CA ILE A 193 -6.68 -8.14 -17.31
C ILE A 193 -5.87 -7.20 -16.41
N ALA A 194 -5.53 -7.62 -15.19
CA ALA A 194 -4.75 -6.85 -14.22
C ALA A 194 -5.36 -5.49 -13.81
N ARG A 195 -6.69 -5.31 -13.96
CA ARG A 195 -7.39 -4.09 -13.58
C ARG A 195 -7.84 -4.16 -12.12
N THR A 196 -7.04 -3.60 -11.23
CA THR A 196 -7.31 -3.65 -9.77
C THR A 196 -7.91 -2.36 -9.22
N ALA A 197 -8.03 -1.29 -10.02
CA ALA A 197 -8.50 0.01 -9.54
C ALA A 197 -9.92 -0.07 -8.93
N ASP A 198 -10.80 -0.83 -9.57
CA ASP A 198 -12.21 -0.94 -9.20
C ASP A 198 -12.49 -1.98 -8.10
N LEU A 199 -11.43 -2.62 -7.53
CA LEU A 199 -11.60 -3.55 -6.41
C LEU A 199 -11.90 -2.80 -5.13
N ASP A 200 -12.95 -3.22 -4.43
CA ASP A 200 -13.30 -2.73 -3.11
C ASP A 200 -12.16 -2.93 -2.10
N LEU A 201 -11.95 -1.93 -1.23
CA LEU A 201 -10.92 -1.95 -0.19
C LEU A 201 -11.16 -3.09 0.80
N ALA A 202 -12.41 -3.32 1.20
CA ALA A 202 -12.77 -4.40 2.12
C ALA A 202 -12.44 -5.77 1.54
N LEU A 203 -12.64 -5.97 0.22
CA LEU A 203 -12.25 -7.18 -0.46
C LEU A 203 -10.73 -7.36 -0.47
N ARG A 204 -9.95 -6.31 -0.77
CA ARG A 204 -8.48 -6.36 -0.75
C ARG A 204 -7.95 -6.73 0.63
N GLU A 205 -8.49 -6.13 1.70
CA GLU A 205 -8.08 -6.44 3.07
C GLU A 205 -8.44 -7.87 3.48
N ARG A 206 -9.61 -8.35 3.11
CA ARG A 206 -10.05 -9.72 3.36
C ARG A 206 -9.06 -10.73 2.78
N TYR A 207 -8.65 -10.52 1.52
CA TYR A 207 -7.65 -11.35 0.87
C TYR A 207 -6.24 -11.19 1.48
N ALA A 208 -5.89 -9.99 1.95
CA ALA A 208 -4.61 -9.77 2.63
C ALA A 208 -4.56 -10.50 3.98
N ARG A 209 -5.61 -10.39 4.80
CA ARG A 209 -5.72 -11.05 6.10
C ARG A 209 -5.75 -12.58 5.99
N SER A 210 -6.33 -13.11 4.94
CA SER A 210 -6.36 -14.57 4.68
C SER A 210 -5.07 -15.12 4.05
N GLY A 211 -4.08 -14.27 3.72
CA GLY A 211 -2.86 -14.65 3.03
C GLY A 211 -3.04 -14.92 1.53
N LEU A 212 -4.18 -14.51 0.96
CA LEU A 212 -4.55 -14.72 -0.44
C LEU A 212 -4.37 -13.46 -1.31
N ALA A 213 -3.75 -12.38 -0.79
CA ALA A 213 -3.54 -11.13 -1.53
C ALA A 213 -2.86 -11.32 -2.90
N HIS A 214 -1.97 -12.29 -3.01
CA HIS A 214 -1.27 -12.63 -4.24
C HIS A 214 -2.19 -13.18 -5.35
N ILE A 215 -3.40 -13.60 -5.03
CA ILE A 215 -4.42 -14.04 -6.00
C ILE A 215 -5.11 -12.83 -6.63
N LEU A 216 -5.30 -11.71 -5.92
CA LEU A 216 -5.96 -10.50 -6.46
C LEU A 216 -5.11 -9.75 -7.49
N SER A 217 -3.83 -10.01 -7.54
CA SER A 217 -2.94 -9.48 -8.57
C SER A 217 -2.53 -10.60 -9.53
N ILE A 218 -2.35 -10.26 -10.81
CA ILE A 218 -1.85 -11.28 -11.75
C ILE A 218 -0.44 -11.69 -11.32
N SER A 219 -0.37 -12.90 -10.81
CA SER A 219 0.83 -13.53 -10.29
C SER A 219 1.39 -14.56 -11.26
N GLY A 220 2.60 -15.04 -10.99
CA GLY A 220 3.17 -16.16 -11.72
C GLY A 220 2.31 -17.42 -11.71
N LEU A 221 1.47 -17.60 -10.68
CA LEU A 221 0.55 -18.72 -10.55
C LEU A 221 -0.56 -18.67 -11.61
N HIS A 222 -1.11 -17.48 -11.92
CA HIS A 222 -2.11 -17.30 -12.98
C HIS A 222 -1.55 -17.69 -14.33
N VAL A 223 -0.33 -17.23 -14.66
CA VAL A 223 0.36 -17.60 -15.89
C VAL A 223 0.62 -19.11 -15.94
N GLY A 224 0.97 -19.71 -14.79
CA GLY A 224 1.13 -21.15 -14.64
C GLY A 224 -0.16 -21.94 -14.92
N PHE A 225 -1.31 -21.48 -14.41
CA PHE A 225 -2.61 -22.10 -14.67
C PHE A 225 -2.97 -22.04 -16.15
N ILE A 226 -2.82 -20.86 -16.75
CA ILE A 226 -3.09 -20.67 -18.19
C ILE A 226 -2.16 -21.57 -19.02
N ALA A 227 -0.88 -21.64 -18.69
CA ALA A 227 0.09 -22.47 -19.37
C ALA A 227 -0.23 -23.97 -19.26
N ALA A 228 -0.65 -24.44 -18.08
CA ALA A 228 -1.02 -25.82 -17.83
C ALA A 228 -2.24 -26.23 -18.67
N TRP A 229 -3.30 -25.42 -18.63
CA TRP A 229 -4.51 -25.66 -19.41
C TRP A 229 -4.27 -25.55 -20.91
N LEU A 230 -3.50 -24.57 -21.35
CA LEU A 230 -3.11 -24.42 -22.75
C LEU A 230 -2.28 -25.63 -23.21
N GLY A 231 -1.33 -26.07 -22.40
CA GLY A 231 -0.54 -27.29 -22.68
C GLY A 231 -1.40 -28.54 -22.79
N LEU A 232 -2.44 -28.66 -21.94
CA LEU A 232 -3.42 -29.76 -22.03
C LEU A 232 -4.24 -29.69 -23.33
N VAL A 233 -4.81 -28.53 -23.67
CA VAL A 233 -5.59 -28.32 -24.87
C VAL A 233 -4.76 -28.63 -26.12
N LEU A 234 -3.55 -28.07 -26.23
CA LEU A 234 -2.68 -28.32 -27.39
C LEU A 234 -2.24 -29.79 -27.47
N ARG A 235 -2.20 -30.50 -26.34
CA ARG A 235 -1.94 -31.93 -26.31
C ARG A 235 -3.14 -32.75 -26.81
N VAL A 236 -4.36 -32.39 -26.37
CA VAL A 236 -5.61 -33.04 -26.81
C VAL A 236 -5.81 -32.82 -28.30
N LEU A 237 -5.42 -31.67 -28.84
CA LEU A 237 -5.43 -31.37 -30.28
C LEU A 237 -4.35 -32.13 -31.08
N GLY A 238 -3.58 -33.03 -30.46
CA GLY A 238 -2.59 -33.86 -31.12
C GLY A 238 -1.32 -33.15 -31.58
N LEU A 239 -1.08 -31.92 -31.18
CA LEU A 239 0.09 -31.16 -31.63
C LEU A 239 1.40 -31.75 -31.06
N GLY A 240 2.44 -31.84 -31.91
CA GLY A 240 3.76 -32.31 -31.53
C GLY A 240 4.48 -31.44 -30.49
N PRO A 241 5.50 -31.96 -29.77
CA PRO A 241 6.16 -31.26 -28.65
C PRO A 241 6.74 -29.89 -29.02
N ARG A 242 7.34 -29.76 -30.22
CA ARG A 242 7.90 -28.51 -30.73
C ARG A 242 6.82 -27.44 -30.97
N THR A 243 5.75 -27.86 -31.67
CA THR A 243 4.63 -26.96 -31.97
C THR A 243 3.92 -26.52 -30.72
N ARG A 244 3.70 -27.43 -29.74
CA ARG A 244 3.13 -27.09 -28.42
C ARG A 244 3.97 -26.06 -27.68
N PHE A 245 5.30 -26.22 -27.66
CA PHE A 245 6.19 -25.29 -27.01
C PHE A 245 6.08 -23.88 -27.61
N TRP A 246 6.21 -23.76 -28.92
CA TRP A 246 6.16 -22.46 -29.58
C TRP A 246 4.79 -21.82 -29.49
N ALA A 247 3.71 -22.58 -29.73
CA ALA A 247 2.34 -22.09 -29.59
C ALA A 247 2.04 -21.60 -28.17
N ALA A 248 2.39 -22.39 -27.14
CA ALA A 248 2.19 -21.99 -25.75
C ALA A 248 3.01 -20.74 -25.38
N THR A 249 4.29 -20.68 -25.77
CA THR A 249 5.16 -19.54 -25.51
C THR A 249 4.65 -18.27 -26.16
N THR A 250 4.23 -18.34 -27.43
CA THR A 250 3.68 -17.20 -28.19
C THR A 250 2.37 -16.71 -27.57
N LEU A 251 1.45 -17.61 -27.22
CA LEU A 251 0.17 -17.24 -26.59
C LEU A 251 0.35 -16.64 -25.20
N ILE A 252 1.29 -17.16 -24.40
CA ILE A 252 1.61 -16.59 -23.09
C ILE A 252 2.27 -15.21 -23.26
N ALA A 253 3.18 -15.04 -24.23
CA ALA A 253 3.79 -13.76 -24.52
C ALA A 253 2.75 -12.72 -24.98
N ALA A 254 1.81 -13.12 -25.86
CA ALA A 254 0.69 -12.28 -26.28
C ALA A 254 -0.23 -11.90 -25.10
N TYR A 255 -0.49 -12.83 -24.19
CA TYR A 255 -1.22 -12.54 -22.96
C TYR A 255 -0.47 -11.55 -22.06
N CYS A 256 0.83 -11.75 -21.83
CA CYS A 256 1.65 -10.78 -21.06
C CYS A 256 1.65 -9.39 -21.73
N TRP A 257 1.70 -9.33 -23.05
CA TRP A 257 1.59 -8.07 -23.80
C TRP A 257 0.23 -7.39 -23.59
N LEU A 258 -0.86 -8.16 -23.64
CA LEU A 258 -2.22 -7.66 -23.35
C LEU A 258 -2.30 -7.06 -21.95
N LEU A 259 -1.65 -7.67 -20.97
CA LEU A 259 -1.60 -7.19 -19.58
C LEU A 259 -0.74 -5.93 -19.40
N GLY A 260 0.08 -5.56 -20.36
CA GLY A 260 1.06 -4.47 -20.24
C GLY A 260 2.39 -4.90 -19.62
N LEU A 261 2.74 -6.19 -19.75
CA LEU A 261 3.98 -6.78 -19.26
C LEU A 261 4.19 -6.62 -17.74
N PRO A 262 3.19 -6.93 -16.89
CA PRO A 262 3.37 -6.79 -15.45
C PRO A 262 4.52 -7.68 -14.98
N PRO A 263 5.44 -7.17 -14.12
CA PRO A 263 6.67 -7.88 -13.76
C PRO A 263 6.45 -9.32 -13.25
N PRO A 264 5.42 -9.62 -12.41
CA PRO A 264 5.18 -11.00 -11.96
C PRO A 264 4.83 -11.98 -13.08
N ALA A 265 3.99 -11.54 -14.03
CA ALA A 265 3.59 -12.38 -15.17
C ALA A 265 4.75 -12.60 -16.15
N THR A 266 5.51 -11.54 -16.43
CA THR A 266 6.68 -11.60 -17.31
C THR A 266 7.74 -12.54 -16.75
N ARG A 267 8.02 -12.49 -15.45
CA ARG A 267 8.94 -13.44 -14.77
C ARG A 267 8.49 -14.89 -14.93
N ALA A 268 7.19 -15.15 -14.73
CA ALA A 268 6.65 -16.49 -14.88
C ALA A 268 6.70 -16.98 -16.33
N ALA A 269 6.38 -16.11 -17.29
CA ALA A 269 6.47 -16.44 -18.72
C ALA A 269 7.92 -16.81 -19.12
N VAL A 270 8.91 -16.05 -18.66
CA VAL A 270 10.33 -16.35 -18.88
C VAL A 270 10.70 -17.70 -18.27
N MET A 271 10.29 -17.97 -17.02
CA MET A 271 10.56 -19.26 -16.36
C MET A 271 9.93 -20.43 -17.12
N LEU A 272 8.69 -20.29 -17.55
CA LEU A 272 7.99 -21.34 -18.34
C LEU A 272 8.65 -21.56 -19.70
N ALA A 273 9.08 -20.49 -20.37
CA ALA A 273 9.79 -20.59 -21.65
C ALA A 273 11.14 -21.31 -21.48
N LEU A 274 11.91 -20.99 -20.45
CA LEU A 274 13.19 -21.64 -20.14
C LEU A 274 13.01 -23.14 -19.80
N ASP A 275 12.00 -23.48 -18.97
CA ASP A 275 11.68 -24.87 -18.64
C ASP A 275 11.24 -25.66 -19.87
N GLY A 276 10.32 -25.09 -20.65
CA GLY A 276 9.83 -25.69 -21.90
C GLY A 276 10.95 -25.90 -22.92
N PHE A 277 11.86 -24.93 -23.07
CA PHE A 277 13.02 -25.05 -23.95
C PHE A 277 14.01 -26.13 -23.47
N ALA A 278 14.27 -26.19 -22.17
CA ALA A 278 15.13 -27.23 -21.59
C ALA A 278 14.56 -28.62 -21.83
N ARG A 279 13.26 -28.81 -21.61
CA ARG A 279 12.54 -30.08 -21.91
C ARG A 279 12.58 -30.43 -23.40
N LEU A 280 12.40 -29.42 -24.28
CA LEU A 280 12.49 -29.61 -25.73
C LEU A 280 13.88 -30.09 -26.18
N ARG A 281 14.94 -29.64 -25.47
CA ARG A 281 16.34 -30.04 -25.66
C ARG A 281 16.71 -31.29 -24.86
N GLN A 282 15.76 -31.94 -24.19
CA GLN A 282 15.95 -33.10 -23.33
C GLN A 282 17.07 -32.91 -22.27
N ARG A 283 17.19 -31.65 -21.78
CA ARG A 283 18.18 -31.33 -20.75
C ARG A 283 17.53 -31.27 -19.37
N VAL A 284 18.10 -31.98 -18.42
CA VAL A 284 17.75 -31.87 -17.01
C VAL A 284 18.51 -30.68 -16.43
N VAL A 285 17.78 -29.62 -16.06
CA VAL A 285 18.39 -28.43 -15.46
C VAL A 285 18.32 -28.57 -13.94
N ALA A 286 19.45 -28.36 -13.26
CA ALA A 286 19.46 -28.29 -11.81
C ALA A 286 18.61 -27.09 -11.35
N PRO A 287 17.66 -27.25 -10.41
CA PRO A 287 16.74 -26.18 -10.05
C PRO A 287 17.39 -24.89 -9.57
N ARG A 288 18.53 -24.99 -8.86
CA ARG A 288 19.30 -23.80 -8.44
C ARG A 288 19.83 -23.03 -9.65
N GLY A 289 20.30 -23.77 -10.69
CA GLY A 289 20.74 -23.16 -11.93
C GLY A 289 19.57 -22.54 -12.72
N PHE A 290 18.40 -23.19 -12.71
CA PHE A 290 17.20 -22.71 -13.34
C PHE A 290 16.70 -21.40 -12.70
N ILE A 291 16.59 -21.36 -11.36
CA ILE A 291 16.18 -20.14 -10.62
C ILE A 291 17.18 -19.00 -10.88
N ALA A 292 18.48 -19.31 -10.84
CA ALA A 292 19.53 -18.32 -11.09
C ALA A 292 19.46 -17.76 -12.52
N LEU A 293 19.30 -18.62 -13.53
CA LEU A 293 19.17 -18.18 -14.92
C LEU A 293 17.93 -17.34 -15.13
N ALA A 294 16.79 -17.74 -14.55
CA ALA A 294 15.56 -16.98 -14.64
C ALA A 294 15.69 -15.61 -13.95
N ALA A 295 16.32 -15.55 -12.78
CA ALA A 295 16.60 -14.29 -12.08
C ALA A 295 17.52 -13.38 -12.92
N LEU A 296 18.56 -13.94 -13.54
CA LEU A 296 19.47 -13.19 -14.41
C LEU A 296 18.73 -12.57 -15.60
N VAL A 297 17.90 -13.37 -16.30
CA VAL A 297 17.09 -12.85 -17.42
C VAL A 297 16.15 -11.74 -16.97
N VAL A 298 15.52 -11.90 -15.81
CA VAL A 298 14.65 -10.86 -15.24
C VAL A 298 15.42 -9.58 -14.94
N LEU A 299 16.63 -9.67 -14.35
CA LEU A 299 17.45 -8.49 -14.05
C LEU A 299 17.97 -7.79 -15.32
N ILE A 300 18.17 -8.52 -16.40
CA ILE A 300 18.52 -7.95 -17.71
C ILE A 300 17.32 -7.21 -18.31
N LEU A 301 16.11 -7.75 -18.20
CA LEU A 301 14.89 -7.14 -18.71
C LEU A 301 14.40 -5.96 -17.86
N ASP A 302 14.57 -6.08 -16.55
CA ASP A 302 14.12 -5.08 -15.57
C ASP A 302 15.17 -4.93 -14.45
N PRO A 303 16.10 -4.00 -14.57
CA PRO A 303 17.13 -3.74 -13.55
C PRO A 303 16.54 -3.35 -12.19
N TRP A 304 15.37 -2.69 -12.18
CA TRP A 304 14.69 -2.29 -10.95
C TRP A 304 14.10 -3.46 -10.14
N ALA A 305 13.99 -4.63 -10.76
CA ALA A 305 13.56 -5.85 -10.08
C ALA A 305 14.42 -6.17 -8.84
N VAL A 306 15.69 -5.77 -8.80
CA VAL A 306 16.58 -5.98 -7.65
C VAL A 306 16.08 -5.26 -6.39
N ARG A 307 15.36 -4.15 -6.52
CA ARG A 307 14.75 -3.37 -5.43
C ARG A 307 13.28 -3.70 -5.20
N SER A 308 12.69 -4.48 -6.08
CA SER A 308 11.26 -4.81 -6.02
C SER A 308 10.98 -5.88 -4.96
N VAL A 309 10.19 -5.53 -3.94
CA VAL A 309 9.66 -6.49 -2.95
C VAL A 309 8.94 -7.66 -3.65
N GLY A 310 8.16 -7.37 -4.69
CA GLY A 310 7.46 -8.39 -5.47
C GLY A 310 8.41 -9.37 -6.18
N ALA A 311 9.60 -8.93 -6.60
CA ALA A 311 10.60 -9.83 -7.18
C ALA A 311 11.18 -10.77 -6.13
N TRP A 312 11.55 -10.26 -4.96
CA TRP A 312 12.06 -11.06 -3.85
C TRP A 312 11.03 -12.07 -3.35
N LEU A 313 9.76 -11.66 -3.21
CA LEU A 313 8.67 -12.59 -2.87
C LEU A 313 8.51 -13.70 -3.91
N SER A 314 8.57 -13.37 -5.20
CA SER A 314 8.43 -14.33 -6.29
C SER A 314 9.57 -15.36 -6.29
N VAL A 315 10.83 -14.88 -6.22
CA VAL A 315 12.03 -15.78 -6.21
C VAL A 315 12.04 -16.63 -4.94
N GLY A 316 11.77 -16.02 -3.78
CA GLY A 316 11.73 -16.73 -2.49
C GLY A 316 10.64 -17.80 -2.45
N ALA A 317 9.43 -17.50 -2.92
CA ALA A 317 8.33 -18.46 -2.96
C ALA A 317 8.63 -19.64 -3.89
N VAL A 318 9.11 -19.39 -5.12
CA VAL A 318 9.47 -20.45 -6.08
C VAL A 318 10.60 -21.33 -5.54
N ALA A 319 11.63 -20.73 -4.96
CA ALA A 319 12.75 -21.46 -4.37
C ALA A 319 12.27 -22.35 -3.20
N ALA A 320 11.40 -21.83 -2.34
CA ALA A 320 10.81 -22.54 -1.21
C ALA A 320 9.95 -23.73 -1.66
N VAL A 321 9.07 -23.53 -2.65
CA VAL A 321 8.21 -24.59 -3.20
C VAL A 321 9.04 -25.72 -3.81
N ILE A 322 10.03 -25.38 -4.66
CA ILE A 322 10.91 -26.39 -5.28
C ILE A 322 11.73 -27.14 -4.22
N TRP A 323 12.23 -26.43 -3.22
CA TRP A 323 12.97 -27.06 -2.13
C TRP A 323 12.08 -28.01 -1.32
N ALA A 324 10.89 -27.56 -0.90
CA ALA A 324 9.96 -28.36 -0.10
C ALA A 324 9.45 -29.57 -0.87
N ALA A 325 9.08 -29.43 -2.14
CA ALA A 325 8.61 -30.53 -2.97
C ALA A 325 9.68 -31.66 -3.08
N ARG A 326 10.97 -31.28 -3.17
CA ARG A 326 12.07 -32.26 -3.19
C ARG A 326 12.37 -32.86 -1.82
N ALA A 327 12.39 -32.02 -0.78
CA ALA A 327 12.67 -32.48 0.57
C ALA A 327 11.63 -33.47 1.09
N THR A 328 10.39 -33.37 0.58
CA THR A 328 9.26 -34.20 1.03
C THR A 328 8.83 -35.27 0.03
N GLN A 329 9.56 -35.48 -1.08
CA GLN A 329 9.17 -36.43 -2.15
C GLN A 329 8.91 -37.86 -1.65
N HIS A 330 9.63 -38.29 -0.60
CA HIS A 330 9.48 -39.60 0.03
C HIS A 330 8.67 -39.59 1.32
N SER A 331 8.06 -38.46 1.67
CA SER A 331 7.26 -38.30 2.88
C SER A 331 5.80 -38.70 2.66
N ALA A 332 5.03 -38.82 3.75
CA ALA A 332 3.59 -39.08 3.69
C ALA A 332 2.85 -38.08 2.77
N ARG A 333 1.75 -38.53 2.17
CA ARG A 333 0.97 -37.72 1.18
C ARG A 333 0.57 -36.35 1.75
N ILE A 334 0.16 -36.32 3.02
CA ILE A 334 -0.21 -35.07 3.70
C ILE A 334 0.96 -34.08 3.75
N THR A 335 2.16 -34.53 4.11
CA THR A 335 3.37 -33.70 4.16
C THR A 335 3.71 -33.13 2.77
N ARG A 336 3.59 -33.96 1.73
CA ARG A 336 3.85 -33.50 0.34
C ARG A 336 2.89 -32.43 -0.14
N VAL A 337 1.66 -32.43 0.35
CA VAL A 337 0.64 -31.45 0.00
C VAL A 337 0.84 -30.12 0.76
N PHE A 338 1.13 -30.21 2.08
CA PHE A 338 1.23 -29.01 2.93
C PHE A 338 2.60 -28.33 2.86
N ALA A 339 3.69 -29.08 2.70
CA ALA A 339 5.04 -28.56 2.81
C ALA A 339 5.36 -27.42 1.80
N PRO A 340 4.94 -27.46 0.52
CA PRO A 340 5.20 -26.36 -0.41
C PRO A 340 4.53 -25.07 0.00
N ALA A 341 3.27 -25.11 0.43
CA ALA A 341 2.54 -23.92 0.90
C ALA A 341 3.15 -23.34 2.18
N ALA A 342 3.47 -24.21 3.15
CA ALA A 342 4.14 -23.82 4.38
C ALA A 342 5.52 -23.20 4.12
N ALA A 343 6.33 -23.82 3.28
CA ALA A 343 7.65 -23.30 2.93
C ALA A 343 7.56 -21.93 2.22
N ALA A 344 6.64 -21.77 1.28
CA ALA A 344 6.43 -20.49 0.60
C ALA A 344 6.04 -19.39 1.60
N THR A 345 5.05 -19.65 2.47
CA THR A 345 4.58 -18.69 3.49
C THR A 345 5.71 -18.32 4.46
N LEU A 346 6.44 -19.31 4.98
CA LEU A 346 7.53 -19.09 5.94
C LEU A 346 8.69 -18.31 5.33
N ILE A 347 9.15 -18.66 4.14
CA ILE A 347 10.28 -17.99 3.48
C ILE A 347 9.93 -16.55 3.08
N THR A 348 8.66 -16.27 2.75
CA THR A 348 8.23 -14.93 2.39
C THR A 348 7.82 -14.08 3.59
N ALA A 349 7.57 -14.69 4.76
CA ALA A 349 7.11 -13.99 5.95
C ALA A 349 8.01 -12.82 6.40
N PRO A 350 9.37 -12.95 6.47
CA PRO A 350 10.22 -11.82 6.82
C PRO A 350 10.11 -10.64 5.85
N ILE A 351 9.97 -10.93 4.55
CA ILE A 351 9.82 -9.90 3.51
C ILE A 351 8.46 -9.21 3.64
N CYS A 352 7.40 -9.98 3.89
CA CYS A 352 6.06 -9.44 4.13
C CYS A 352 6.01 -8.59 5.41
N ALA A 353 6.64 -9.06 6.49
CA ALA A 353 6.76 -8.32 7.75
C ALA A 353 7.51 -7.00 7.58
N TYR A 354 8.64 -7.03 6.85
CA TYR A 354 9.42 -5.84 6.54
C TYR A 354 8.64 -4.81 5.72
N ALA A 355 8.00 -5.26 4.62
CA ALA A 355 7.43 -4.36 3.63
C ALA A 355 6.00 -3.92 3.94
N PHE A 356 5.20 -4.80 4.54
CA PHE A 356 3.76 -4.61 4.72
C PHE A 356 3.32 -4.61 6.19
N GLY A 357 4.19 -5.02 7.12
CA GLY A 357 3.81 -5.19 8.52
C GLY A 357 2.74 -6.27 8.75
N THR A 358 2.50 -7.15 7.79
CA THR A 358 1.47 -8.18 7.88
C THR A 358 2.01 -9.54 7.46
N VAL A 359 1.71 -10.56 8.24
CA VAL A 359 1.95 -11.97 7.91
C VAL A 359 0.70 -12.76 8.22
N ALA A 360 0.29 -13.65 7.32
CA ALA A 360 -0.92 -14.43 7.46
C ALA A 360 -0.60 -15.95 7.42
N PRO A 361 -0.27 -16.58 8.56
CA PRO A 361 -0.02 -18.02 8.63
C PRO A 361 -1.21 -18.87 8.18
N ILE A 362 -2.45 -18.39 8.36
CA ILE A 362 -3.67 -19.06 7.87
C ILE A 362 -3.62 -19.30 6.34
N GLY A 363 -2.85 -18.52 5.62
CA GLY A 363 -2.62 -18.69 4.19
C GLY A 363 -2.08 -20.07 3.81
N ILE A 364 -1.39 -20.78 4.72
CA ILE A 364 -0.94 -22.16 4.49
C ILE A 364 -2.15 -23.09 4.22
N VAL A 365 -3.20 -22.96 5.00
CA VAL A 365 -4.44 -23.76 4.87
C VAL A 365 -5.32 -23.18 3.76
N ALA A 366 -5.49 -21.85 3.73
CA ALA A 366 -6.32 -21.19 2.74
C ALA A 366 -5.85 -21.47 1.30
N ASN A 367 -4.54 -21.50 1.06
CA ASN A 367 -3.96 -21.81 -0.25
C ASN A 367 -4.22 -23.23 -0.74
N LEU A 368 -4.41 -24.20 0.16
CA LEU A 368 -4.74 -25.57 -0.25
C LEU A 368 -6.08 -25.66 -0.98
N VAL A 369 -7.01 -24.77 -0.65
CA VAL A 369 -8.32 -24.70 -1.29
C VAL A 369 -8.31 -23.63 -2.39
N ALA A 370 -7.71 -22.49 -2.15
CA ALA A 370 -7.72 -21.34 -3.05
C ALA A 370 -6.94 -21.60 -4.36
N ILE A 371 -5.79 -22.32 -4.29
CA ILE A 371 -5.00 -22.63 -5.48
C ILE A 371 -5.74 -23.54 -6.46
N PRO A 372 -6.34 -24.69 -6.06
CA PRO A 372 -7.16 -25.50 -6.94
C PRO A 372 -8.37 -24.76 -7.53
N LEU A 373 -9.07 -23.95 -6.69
CA LEU A 373 -10.19 -23.13 -7.16
C LEU A 373 -9.73 -22.12 -8.20
N GLY A 374 -8.61 -21.43 -7.98
CA GLY A 374 -8.02 -20.51 -8.94
C GLY A 374 -7.58 -21.16 -10.23
N ALA A 375 -7.04 -22.39 -10.14
CA ALA A 375 -6.64 -23.18 -11.32
C ALA A 375 -7.80 -23.57 -12.24
N ILE A 376 -9.02 -23.60 -11.71
CA ILE A 376 -10.24 -23.85 -12.49
C ILE A 376 -10.88 -22.50 -12.88
N ALA A 377 -10.99 -21.57 -11.93
CA ALA A 377 -11.67 -20.29 -12.12
C ALA A 377 -11.03 -19.44 -13.21
N VAL A 378 -9.69 -19.26 -13.18
CA VAL A 378 -9.01 -18.36 -14.11
C VAL A 378 -9.13 -18.82 -15.57
N PRO A 379 -8.79 -20.06 -15.93
CA PRO A 379 -9.03 -20.55 -17.29
C PRO A 379 -10.52 -20.58 -17.65
N GLY A 380 -11.41 -20.98 -16.72
CA GLY A 380 -12.86 -20.99 -16.92
C GLY A 380 -13.42 -19.61 -17.25
N VAL A 381 -12.99 -18.58 -16.56
CA VAL A 381 -13.32 -17.17 -16.85
C VAL A 381 -12.84 -16.77 -18.24
N ILE A 382 -11.59 -17.10 -18.60
CA ILE A 382 -11.04 -16.78 -19.93
C ILE A 382 -11.89 -17.44 -21.04
N VAL A 383 -12.23 -18.72 -20.89
CA VAL A 383 -13.07 -19.43 -21.87
C VAL A 383 -14.48 -18.84 -21.90
N ALA A 384 -15.08 -18.49 -20.76
CA ALA A 384 -16.38 -17.84 -20.69
C ALA A 384 -16.38 -16.48 -21.41
N LEU A 385 -15.32 -15.69 -21.22
CA LEU A 385 -15.14 -14.40 -21.89
C LEU A 385 -14.93 -14.55 -23.40
N LEU A 386 -14.19 -15.55 -23.86
CA LEU A 386 -13.97 -15.82 -25.28
C LEU A 386 -15.23 -16.31 -25.96
N SER A 387 -15.94 -17.27 -25.36
CA SER A 387 -17.16 -17.89 -25.92
C SER A 387 -18.45 -17.10 -25.67
N SER A 388 -18.41 -16.09 -24.78
CA SER A 388 -19.60 -15.38 -24.27
C SER A 388 -20.64 -16.32 -23.63
N SER A 389 -20.24 -17.49 -23.15
CA SER A 389 -21.10 -18.50 -22.56
C SER A 389 -21.52 -18.16 -21.14
N ARG A 390 -22.82 -17.97 -20.90
CA ARG A 390 -23.39 -17.75 -19.55
C ARG A 390 -23.22 -18.97 -18.65
N LEU A 391 -23.25 -20.18 -19.19
CA LEU A 391 -23.07 -21.41 -18.42
C LEU A 391 -21.64 -21.49 -17.84
N LEU A 392 -20.63 -21.24 -18.67
CA LEU A 392 -19.23 -21.21 -18.23
C LEU A 392 -18.96 -20.04 -17.27
N ALA A 393 -19.61 -18.89 -17.48
CA ALA A 393 -19.54 -17.77 -16.56
C ALA A 393 -20.18 -18.10 -15.20
N ALA A 394 -21.30 -18.83 -15.17
CA ALA A 394 -21.92 -19.27 -13.92
C ALA A 394 -21.02 -20.26 -13.17
N GLY A 395 -20.44 -21.25 -13.85
CA GLY A 395 -19.54 -22.24 -13.23
C GLY A 395 -18.26 -21.60 -12.68
N SER A 396 -17.59 -20.76 -13.47
CA SER A 396 -16.40 -20.03 -12.99
C SER A 396 -16.76 -18.99 -11.92
N GLY A 397 -17.93 -18.37 -12.01
CA GLY A 397 -18.47 -17.48 -10.99
C GLY A 397 -18.73 -18.16 -9.66
N LEU A 398 -19.13 -19.43 -9.64
CA LEU A 398 -19.24 -20.26 -8.44
C LEU A 398 -17.86 -20.49 -7.81
N CYS A 399 -16.85 -20.83 -8.61
CA CYS A 399 -15.47 -20.98 -8.11
C CYS A 399 -14.94 -19.69 -7.49
N LEU A 400 -15.24 -18.53 -8.08
CA LEU A 400 -14.89 -17.22 -7.53
C LEU A 400 -15.65 -16.93 -6.23
N ALA A 401 -16.92 -17.32 -6.10
CA ALA A 401 -17.68 -17.19 -4.87
C ALA A 401 -17.09 -18.05 -3.74
N LEU A 402 -16.70 -19.29 -4.05
CA LEU A 402 -16.02 -20.17 -3.10
C LEU A 402 -14.66 -19.63 -2.69
N LEU A 403 -13.92 -19.04 -3.62
CA LEU A 403 -12.65 -18.38 -3.33
C LEU A 403 -12.83 -17.20 -2.37
N ASP A 404 -13.86 -16.37 -2.59
CA ASP A 404 -14.18 -15.25 -1.69
C ASP A 404 -14.63 -15.74 -0.31
N PHE A 405 -15.40 -16.84 -0.26
CA PHE A 405 -15.76 -17.50 1.00
C PHE A 405 -14.51 -17.98 1.77
N VAL A 406 -13.55 -18.64 1.10
CA VAL A 406 -12.30 -19.07 1.72
C VAL A 406 -11.51 -17.87 2.24
N ALA A 407 -11.47 -16.77 1.49
CA ALA A 407 -10.83 -15.53 1.92
C ALA A 407 -11.52 -14.92 3.14
N ALA A 408 -12.85 -14.91 3.17
CA ALA A 408 -13.64 -14.42 4.31
C ALA A 408 -13.44 -15.28 5.56
N ALA A 409 -13.52 -16.60 5.44
CA ALA A 409 -13.27 -17.53 6.54
C ALA A 409 -11.84 -17.42 7.08
N GLY A 410 -10.84 -17.34 6.21
CA GLY A 410 -9.44 -17.14 6.60
C GLY A 410 -9.20 -15.81 7.30
N ALA A 411 -9.81 -14.72 6.82
CA ALA A 411 -9.70 -13.41 7.44
C ALA A 411 -10.37 -13.31 8.81
N ALA A 412 -11.45 -14.07 9.02
CA ALA A 412 -12.19 -14.14 10.28
C ALA A 412 -11.53 -15.06 11.32
N PHE A 413 -10.57 -15.91 10.89
CA PHE A 413 -9.95 -16.89 11.79
C PHE A 413 -9.09 -16.18 12.86
N PRO A 414 -9.38 -16.39 14.17
CA PRO A 414 -8.62 -15.77 15.26
C PRO A 414 -7.15 -16.18 15.22
N GLY A 415 -6.22 -15.20 15.25
CA GLY A 415 -4.79 -15.47 15.16
C GLY A 415 -4.29 -15.92 13.79
N GLY A 416 -5.16 -15.98 12.77
CA GLY A 416 -4.81 -16.38 11.41
C GLY A 416 -3.88 -15.41 10.68
N HIS A 417 -3.79 -14.16 11.16
CA HIS A 417 -2.89 -13.14 10.64
C HIS A 417 -2.36 -12.27 11.78
N THR A 418 -1.21 -11.67 11.55
CA THR A 418 -0.60 -10.69 12.46
C THR A 418 -0.42 -9.37 11.74
N VAL A 419 -0.68 -8.27 12.45
CA VAL A 419 -0.37 -6.91 12.01
C VAL A 419 0.64 -6.34 13.00
N MET A 420 1.75 -5.86 12.49
CA MET A 420 2.85 -5.28 13.28
C MET A 420 3.40 -4.05 12.55
N THR A 421 4.19 -3.23 13.22
CA THR A 421 4.90 -2.13 12.55
C THR A 421 5.86 -2.70 11.52
N ALA A 422 5.71 -2.28 10.25
CA ALA A 422 6.60 -2.70 9.17
C ALA A 422 8.06 -2.25 9.46
N GLY A 423 9.03 -3.06 9.06
CA GLY A 423 10.44 -2.71 9.21
C GLY A 423 11.33 -3.87 9.65
N TRP A 424 12.59 -3.52 9.96
CA TRP A 424 13.61 -4.50 10.35
C TRP A 424 13.29 -5.31 11.61
N PRO A 425 12.68 -4.76 12.69
CA PRO A 425 12.34 -5.56 13.87
C PRO A 425 11.37 -6.70 13.56
N ALA A 426 10.32 -6.42 12.76
CA ALA A 426 9.36 -7.43 12.32
C ALA A 426 10.01 -8.50 11.43
N ALA A 427 10.90 -8.09 10.51
CA ALA A 427 11.67 -9.03 9.69
C ALA A 427 12.59 -9.93 10.53
N ALA A 428 13.31 -9.36 11.50
CA ALA A 428 14.22 -10.10 12.37
C ALA A 428 13.49 -11.16 13.20
N LEU A 429 12.30 -10.82 13.73
CA LEU A 429 11.45 -11.79 14.44
C LEU A 429 11.12 -13.00 13.57
N TRP A 430 10.64 -12.75 12.34
CA TRP A 430 10.28 -13.83 11.42
C TRP A 430 11.51 -14.59 10.87
N CYS A 431 12.68 -13.96 10.76
CA CYS A 431 13.94 -14.67 10.51
C CYS A 431 14.27 -15.62 11.65
N GLY A 432 14.06 -15.22 12.91
CA GLY A 432 14.22 -16.09 14.07
C GLY A 432 13.29 -17.31 14.01
N VAL A 433 12.02 -17.12 13.67
CA VAL A 433 11.04 -18.21 13.44
C VAL A 433 11.54 -19.17 12.35
N LEU A 434 12.09 -18.66 11.25
CA LEU A 434 12.65 -19.49 10.17
C LEU A 434 13.84 -20.33 10.65
N VAL A 435 14.77 -19.75 11.41
CA VAL A 435 15.93 -20.45 11.95
C VAL A 435 15.51 -21.59 12.86
N VAL A 436 14.55 -21.35 13.77
CA VAL A 436 14.01 -22.37 14.66
C VAL A 436 13.25 -23.45 13.88
N ALA A 437 12.43 -23.07 12.91
CA ALA A 437 11.71 -24.02 12.05
C ALA A 437 12.69 -24.91 11.26
N TRP A 438 13.77 -24.33 10.73
CA TRP A 438 14.82 -25.07 10.03
C TRP A 438 15.59 -26.00 10.97
N TRP A 439 15.95 -25.56 12.17
CA TRP A 439 16.61 -26.37 13.20
C TRP A 439 15.75 -27.55 13.60
N LEU A 440 14.48 -27.37 13.90
CA LEU A 440 13.51 -28.42 14.19
C LEU A 440 13.36 -29.41 13.02
N TRP A 441 13.37 -28.93 11.80
CA TRP A 441 13.32 -29.80 10.61
C TRP A 441 14.52 -30.72 10.49
N ARG A 442 15.72 -30.27 10.86
CA ARG A 442 16.97 -31.05 10.75
C ARG A 442 17.17 -32.06 11.86
N THR A 443 16.49 -31.93 12.99
CA THR A 443 16.68 -32.81 14.14
C THR A 443 16.05 -34.20 13.93
N PRO A 444 16.67 -35.31 14.42
CA PRO A 444 16.18 -36.68 14.19
C PRO A 444 14.80 -36.96 14.74
N ARG A 445 14.04 -37.84 14.07
CA ARG A 445 12.62 -38.10 14.30
C ARG A 445 12.36 -38.96 15.54
N ARG A 446 12.51 -38.43 16.75
CA ARG A 446 12.02 -39.08 17.97
C ARG A 446 10.62 -38.57 18.34
N ALA A 447 9.79 -39.40 18.98
CA ALA A 447 8.41 -39.07 19.26
C ALA A 447 8.22 -37.73 20.05
N TRP A 448 9.12 -37.44 20.99
CA TRP A 448 9.11 -36.18 21.74
C TRP A 448 9.43 -34.94 20.86
N LEU A 449 10.17 -35.12 19.75
CA LEU A 449 10.43 -34.04 18.79
C LEU A 449 9.23 -33.74 17.89
N ILE A 450 8.33 -34.71 17.68
CA ILE A 450 7.05 -34.47 17.01
C ILE A 450 6.17 -33.60 17.91
N ALA A 451 6.12 -33.93 19.21
CA ALA A 451 5.40 -33.12 20.20
C ALA A 451 6.00 -31.70 20.31
N ALA A 452 7.34 -31.56 20.31
CA ALA A 452 8.02 -30.27 20.31
C ALA A 452 7.76 -29.45 19.02
N ARG A 453 7.66 -30.09 17.86
CA ARG A 453 7.32 -29.45 16.57
C ARG A 453 5.87 -28.97 16.56
N LEU A 454 4.94 -29.79 17.05
CA LEU A 454 3.53 -29.41 17.20
C LEU A 454 3.39 -28.30 18.24
N GLY A 455 4.11 -28.41 19.37
CA GLY A 455 4.20 -27.37 20.39
C GLY A 455 4.77 -26.05 19.85
N PHE A 456 5.84 -26.12 19.03
CA PHE A 456 6.39 -24.93 18.38
C PHE A 456 5.42 -24.27 17.40
N VAL A 457 4.71 -25.06 16.58
CA VAL A 457 3.63 -24.53 15.72
C VAL A 457 2.55 -23.89 16.57
N GLY A 458 2.13 -24.54 17.67
CA GLY A 458 1.21 -23.99 18.64
C GLY A 458 1.71 -22.71 19.29
N VAL A 459 3.00 -22.64 19.66
CA VAL A 459 3.65 -21.44 20.22
C VAL A 459 3.72 -20.32 19.19
N VAL A 460 4.07 -20.60 17.92
CA VAL A 460 4.08 -19.58 16.85
C VAL A 460 2.67 -19.05 16.59
N LEU A 461 1.67 -19.91 16.53
CA LEU A 461 0.27 -19.52 16.39
C LEU A 461 -0.25 -18.77 17.64
N SER A 462 0.13 -19.20 18.83
CA SER A 462 -0.22 -18.54 20.10
C SER A 462 0.58 -17.25 20.28
N TRP A 463 1.85 -17.21 19.87
CA TRP A 463 2.70 -16.01 19.90
C TRP A 463 2.15 -14.95 18.96
N THR A 464 1.70 -15.31 17.77
CA THR A 464 1.08 -14.36 16.86
C THR A 464 -0.23 -13.79 17.44
N ALA A 465 -1.00 -14.62 18.13
CA ALA A 465 -2.19 -14.19 18.86
C ALA A 465 -1.83 -13.39 20.13
N LEU A 466 -0.85 -13.85 20.90
CA LEU A 466 -0.33 -13.17 22.09
C LEU A 466 0.40 -11.86 21.74
N PHE A 467 1.19 -11.81 20.67
CA PHE A 467 1.88 -10.58 20.24
C PHE A 467 0.88 -9.54 19.75
N SER A 468 -0.18 -9.94 19.05
CA SER A 468 -1.30 -9.04 18.77
C SER A 468 -2.07 -8.61 20.01
N ALA A 469 -2.10 -9.43 21.04
CA ALA A 469 -2.66 -9.10 22.36
C ALA A 469 -1.65 -8.31 23.21
N PHE A 470 -0.35 -8.64 23.13
CA PHE A 470 0.73 -7.99 23.91
C PHE A 470 1.10 -6.62 23.35
N SER A 471 1.01 -6.42 22.04
CA SER A 471 1.08 -5.06 21.44
C SER A 471 -0.08 -4.17 21.90
N ARG A 472 -1.18 -4.79 22.36
CA ARG A 472 -2.28 -4.09 23.03
C ARG A 472 -2.06 -3.91 24.54
N LEU A 473 -1.20 -4.73 25.17
CA LEU A 473 -0.89 -4.70 26.60
C LEU A 473 0.36 -3.88 26.93
N SER A 474 1.30 -3.71 26.01
CA SER A 474 2.47 -2.86 26.14
C SER A 474 2.16 -1.38 25.84
N ASP A 475 0.96 -1.08 25.35
CA ASP A 475 0.47 0.28 25.29
C ASP A 475 0.24 0.76 26.72
N CYS A 476 0.91 1.83 27.07
CA CYS A 476 0.60 2.63 28.25
C CYS A 476 -0.92 2.75 28.36
N ARG A 477 -1.48 2.57 29.56
CA ARG A 477 -2.86 2.97 29.83
C ARG A 477 -2.94 4.48 29.88
N CYS A 478 -2.54 5.11 28.79
CA CYS A 478 -2.38 6.53 28.60
C CYS A 478 -3.43 7.05 27.63
N LEU A 479 -3.76 8.32 27.78
CA LEU A 479 -4.37 9.06 26.70
C LEU A 479 -3.32 9.24 25.60
N THR A 480 -3.62 8.80 24.39
CA THR A 480 -2.73 9.01 23.24
C THR A 480 -3.43 9.87 22.20
N VAL A 481 -2.79 10.95 21.76
CA VAL A 481 -3.30 11.88 20.76
C VAL A 481 -2.35 11.87 19.56
N HIS A 482 -2.87 11.49 18.40
CA HIS A 482 -2.11 11.39 17.16
C HIS A 482 -2.55 12.48 16.18
N PHE A 483 -1.65 13.40 15.87
CA PHE A 483 -1.83 14.36 14.78
C PHE A 483 -1.28 13.72 13.50
N LEU A 484 -2.16 13.40 12.56
CA LEU A 484 -1.80 12.64 11.37
C LEU A 484 -1.29 13.58 10.26
N ASP A 485 -0.22 13.20 9.57
CA ASP A 485 0.21 13.92 8.37
C ASP A 485 -0.74 13.59 7.20
N VAL A 486 -1.78 14.39 7.09
CA VAL A 486 -2.77 14.35 6.01
C VAL A 486 -2.44 15.30 4.86
N GLY A 487 -1.33 16.03 4.95
CA GLY A 487 -0.97 17.16 4.12
C GLY A 487 -1.58 18.45 4.67
N GLN A 488 -2.08 19.35 3.80
CA GLN A 488 -2.80 20.54 4.26
C GLN A 488 -4.18 20.11 4.74
N GLY A 489 -4.48 20.35 6.01
CA GLY A 489 -5.70 19.97 6.69
C GLY A 489 -5.47 19.23 8.00
N ASP A 490 -6.54 18.86 8.69
CA ASP A 490 -6.51 18.25 10.01
C ASP A 490 -7.03 16.81 10.00
N ALA A 491 -6.39 15.97 10.80
CA ALA A 491 -6.93 14.70 11.27
C ALA A 491 -6.24 14.35 12.60
N VAL A 492 -6.98 14.37 13.69
CA VAL A 492 -6.48 14.05 15.01
C VAL A 492 -7.21 12.81 15.53
N ALA A 493 -6.44 11.74 15.80
CA ALA A 493 -6.99 10.51 16.35
C ALA A 493 -6.63 10.40 17.84
N LEU A 494 -7.62 10.31 18.68
CA LEU A 494 -7.49 10.21 20.12
C LEU A 494 -7.84 8.81 20.57
N ARG A 495 -6.97 8.21 21.41
CA ARG A 495 -7.22 6.92 22.03
C ARG A 495 -7.23 7.07 23.54
N THR A 496 -8.34 6.68 24.18
CA THR A 496 -8.46 6.69 25.64
C THR A 496 -7.64 5.56 26.27
N PRO A 497 -7.34 5.65 27.61
CA PRO A 497 -6.65 4.59 28.34
C PRO A 497 -7.33 3.21 28.28
N ALA A 498 -8.65 3.16 28.11
CA ALA A 498 -9.40 1.90 27.91
C ALA A 498 -9.49 1.48 26.44
N GLY A 499 -8.86 2.20 25.51
CA GLY A 499 -8.76 1.84 24.10
C GLY A 499 -9.92 2.28 23.22
N ARG A 500 -10.78 3.20 23.67
CA ARG A 500 -11.81 3.83 22.83
C ARG A 500 -11.16 4.87 21.92
N TRP A 501 -11.71 5.02 20.72
CA TRP A 501 -11.19 5.92 19.73
C TRP A 501 -12.17 7.04 19.40
N VAL A 502 -11.65 8.25 19.30
CA VAL A 502 -12.32 9.42 18.74
C VAL A 502 -11.48 9.96 17.60
N LEU A 503 -12.12 10.34 16.53
CA LEU A 503 -11.48 11.00 15.41
C LEU A 503 -12.01 12.44 15.29
N ILE A 504 -11.11 13.40 15.27
CA ILE A 504 -11.40 14.81 15.01
C ILE A 504 -10.86 15.13 13.63
N ASP A 505 -11.72 15.46 12.70
CA ASP A 505 -11.47 15.67 11.27
C ASP A 505 -10.89 14.45 10.55
N GLY A 506 -10.93 14.48 9.22
CA GLY A 506 -10.50 13.37 8.35
C GLY A 506 -9.47 13.75 7.31
N GLY A 507 -9.03 15.01 7.33
CA GLY A 507 -8.11 15.55 6.34
C GLY A 507 -8.73 15.80 4.97
N PRO A 508 -7.93 16.30 4.02
CA PRO A 508 -8.41 16.73 2.73
C PRO A 508 -8.85 15.55 1.86
N ARG A 509 -9.91 15.83 1.10
CA ARG A 509 -10.25 15.09 -0.09
C ARG A 509 -10.35 16.04 -1.26
N ASN A 510 -9.62 15.75 -2.30
CA ASN A 510 -9.69 16.42 -3.58
C ASN A 510 -9.49 15.38 -4.70
N GLU A 511 -9.61 15.82 -5.95
CA GLU A 511 -9.43 14.93 -7.11
C GLU A 511 -8.13 14.11 -7.08
N ALA A 512 -7.11 14.60 -6.38
CA ALA A 512 -5.79 13.98 -6.32
C ALA A 512 -5.59 13.07 -5.12
N ARG A 513 -6.26 13.33 -4.00
CA ARG A 513 -5.96 12.70 -2.72
C ARG A 513 -7.20 12.62 -1.83
N ASP A 514 -7.42 11.45 -1.27
CA ASP A 514 -8.35 11.20 -0.18
C ASP A 514 -7.54 10.80 1.05
N ALA A 515 -7.40 11.73 2.01
CA ALA A 515 -6.62 11.51 3.22
C ALA A 515 -7.29 10.47 4.13
N GLY A 516 -8.62 10.47 4.21
CA GLY A 516 -9.37 9.47 4.95
C GLY A 516 -9.00 8.05 4.52
N ARG A 517 -9.07 7.81 3.22
CA ARG A 517 -8.79 6.50 2.63
C ARG A 517 -7.31 6.11 2.67
N ARG A 518 -6.38 7.06 2.53
CA ARG A 518 -4.94 6.78 2.38
C ARG A 518 -4.14 6.86 3.65
N VAL A 519 -4.57 7.68 4.61
CA VAL A 519 -3.86 7.98 5.85
C VAL A 519 -4.66 7.54 7.05
N VAL A 520 -5.89 8.08 7.23
CA VAL A 520 -6.67 7.93 8.46
C VAL A 520 -7.13 6.49 8.66
N VAL A 521 -7.84 5.90 7.70
CA VAL A 521 -8.33 4.51 7.80
C VAL A 521 -7.19 3.51 7.97
N PRO A 522 -6.10 3.55 7.17
CA PRO A 522 -4.96 2.67 7.38
C PRO A 522 -4.27 2.87 8.73
N PHE A 523 -4.21 4.10 9.24
CA PHE A 523 -3.68 4.38 10.56
C PHE A 523 -4.56 3.76 11.66
N LEU A 524 -5.84 4.10 11.70
CA LEU A 524 -6.78 3.60 12.70
C LEU A 524 -6.80 2.06 12.78
N ARG A 525 -6.82 1.40 11.62
CA ARG A 525 -6.79 -0.06 11.55
C ARG A 525 -5.48 -0.65 12.06
N ARG A 526 -4.34 -0.06 11.71
CA ARG A 526 -3.01 -0.48 12.24
C ARG A 526 -2.88 -0.25 13.73
N ALA A 527 -3.47 0.84 14.24
CA ALA A 527 -3.52 1.13 15.65
C ALA A 527 -4.56 0.29 16.43
N GLY A 528 -5.30 -0.58 15.73
CA GLY A 528 -6.23 -1.53 16.34
C GLY A 528 -7.64 -0.99 16.57
N ALA A 529 -8.00 0.17 16.00
CA ALA A 529 -9.36 0.68 16.07
C ALA A 529 -10.31 -0.22 15.28
N GLN A 530 -11.29 -0.77 15.94
CA GLN A 530 -12.34 -1.60 15.34
C GLN A 530 -13.66 -0.81 15.20
N ARG A 531 -13.82 0.23 16.00
CA ARG A 531 -14.98 1.12 16.10
C ARG A 531 -14.51 2.49 16.59
N LEU A 532 -15.20 3.53 16.20
CA LEU A 532 -15.02 4.88 16.73
C LEU A 532 -16.20 5.20 17.65
N ALA A 533 -15.91 5.68 18.87
CA ALA A 533 -16.93 6.18 19.79
C ALA A 533 -17.53 7.49 19.29
N ALA A 534 -16.72 8.32 18.63
CA ALA A 534 -17.19 9.53 17.97
C ALA A 534 -16.29 9.93 16.79
N ILE A 535 -16.89 10.59 15.83
CA ILE A 535 -16.26 11.50 14.87
C ILE A 535 -16.68 12.91 15.24
N VAL A 536 -15.73 13.83 15.29
CA VAL A 536 -16.00 15.27 15.39
C VAL A 536 -15.50 15.93 14.11
N ALA A 537 -16.38 16.52 13.33
CA ALA A 537 -16.01 17.42 12.25
C ALA A 537 -15.96 18.84 12.82
N THR A 538 -14.80 19.48 12.73
CA THR A 538 -14.65 20.81 13.33
C THR A 538 -15.43 21.86 12.57
N HIS A 539 -15.39 21.84 11.25
CA HIS A 539 -16.13 22.72 10.35
C HIS A 539 -16.22 22.15 8.93
N ALA A 540 -16.94 22.81 8.03
CA ALA A 540 -17.36 22.25 6.75
C ALA A 540 -16.28 22.21 5.64
N HIS A 541 -15.09 22.77 5.83
CA HIS A 541 -14.08 22.82 4.76
C HIS A 541 -13.54 21.45 4.36
N ALA A 542 -13.23 21.32 3.06
CA ALA A 542 -12.81 20.07 2.43
C ALA A 542 -11.52 19.46 3.03
N ASP A 543 -10.64 20.27 3.59
CA ASP A 543 -9.40 19.82 4.23
C ASP A 543 -9.59 19.30 5.67
N HIS A 544 -10.82 19.35 6.18
CA HIS A 544 -11.27 18.77 7.44
C HIS A 544 -12.23 17.62 7.23
N VAL A 545 -13.36 17.84 6.53
CA VAL A 545 -14.40 16.82 6.37
C VAL A 545 -14.18 15.89 5.19
N GLY A 546 -13.33 16.25 4.23
CA GLY A 546 -13.21 15.53 2.96
C GLY A 546 -12.86 14.04 3.09
N GLY A 547 -12.07 13.67 4.08
CA GLY A 547 -11.68 12.27 4.33
C GLY A 547 -12.69 11.49 5.17
N LEU A 548 -13.63 12.13 5.86
CA LEU A 548 -14.58 11.48 6.78
C LEU A 548 -15.51 10.47 6.11
N PRO A 549 -16.03 10.68 4.88
CA PRO A 549 -16.82 9.66 4.20
C PRO A 549 -16.11 8.32 4.04
N ALA A 550 -14.80 8.34 3.80
CA ALA A 550 -14.02 7.11 3.71
C ALA A 550 -13.88 6.40 5.06
N VAL A 551 -13.84 7.15 6.17
CA VAL A 551 -13.77 6.60 7.53
C VAL A 551 -15.11 5.98 7.93
N LEU A 552 -16.21 6.70 7.71
CA LEU A 552 -17.58 6.22 7.96
C LEU A 552 -17.91 4.95 7.18
N GLY A 553 -17.44 4.85 5.94
CA GLY A 553 -17.59 3.64 5.14
C GLY A 553 -16.68 2.47 5.55
N ALA A 554 -15.65 2.71 6.37
CA ALA A 554 -14.60 1.73 6.70
C ALA A 554 -14.68 1.18 8.11
N LEU A 555 -15.25 1.93 9.06
CA LEU A 555 -15.35 1.60 10.49
C LEU A 555 -16.74 1.94 11.01
N PRO A 556 -17.31 1.12 11.92
CA PRO A 556 -18.50 1.51 12.66
C PRO A 556 -18.22 2.75 13.52
N VAL A 557 -19.15 3.69 13.53
CA VAL A 557 -19.08 4.94 14.30
C VAL A 557 -20.34 5.06 15.13
N ASP A 558 -20.21 5.38 16.43
CA ASP A 558 -21.34 5.50 17.31
C ASP A 558 -21.99 6.88 17.22
N ASN A 559 -21.18 7.96 17.22
CA ASN A 559 -21.65 9.33 17.24
C ASN A 559 -20.91 10.18 16.20
N VAL A 560 -21.61 11.12 15.59
CA VAL A 560 -21.05 12.16 14.71
C VAL A 560 -21.46 13.50 15.26
N LEU A 561 -20.47 14.33 15.59
CA LEU A 561 -20.65 15.71 16.04
C LEU A 561 -20.10 16.66 14.98
N GLU A 562 -20.83 17.74 14.69
CA GLU A 562 -20.41 18.78 13.76
C GLU A 562 -21.16 20.09 14.04
N PRO A 563 -20.80 21.26 13.47
CA PRO A 563 -21.41 22.53 13.84
C PRO A 563 -22.93 22.65 13.59
N GLY A 564 -23.50 21.86 12.67
CA GLY A 564 -24.93 21.82 12.41
C GLY A 564 -25.43 22.87 11.43
N GLU A 565 -24.56 23.50 10.66
CA GLU A 565 -24.93 24.47 9.64
C GLU A 565 -24.64 23.96 8.24
N PRO A 566 -25.65 23.66 7.42
CA PRO A 566 -25.48 23.10 6.11
C PRO A 566 -24.96 24.17 5.14
N LEU A 567 -23.64 24.20 4.95
CA LEU A 567 -23.04 24.89 3.81
C LEU A 567 -23.17 24.01 2.57
N GLY A 568 -23.57 24.59 1.45
CA GLY A 568 -23.83 23.84 0.21
C GLY A 568 -22.59 23.30 -0.52
N GLU A 569 -21.45 23.15 0.16
CA GLU A 569 -20.23 22.62 -0.43
C GLU A 569 -20.27 21.09 -0.58
N ALA A 570 -19.91 20.60 -1.76
CA ALA A 570 -20.01 19.19 -2.11
C ALA A 570 -19.29 18.25 -1.11
N PRO A 571 -18.08 18.52 -0.59
CA PRO A 571 -17.43 17.64 0.37
C PRO A 571 -18.17 17.50 1.70
N TYR A 572 -18.81 18.58 2.15
CA TYR A 572 -19.60 18.59 3.37
C TYR A 572 -20.93 17.82 3.19
N LEU A 573 -21.62 18.04 2.08
CA LEU A 573 -22.85 17.29 1.76
C LEU A 573 -22.58 15.78 1.62
N GLU A 574 -21.46 15.41 1.04
CA GLU A 574 -21.02 14.00 0.98
C GLU A 574 -20.74 13.42 2.37
N PHE A 575 -20.15 14.20 3.28
CA PHE A 575 -19.92 13.79 4.66
C PHE A 575 -21.25 13.57 5.39
N LEU A 576 -22.22 14.49 5.28
CA LEU A 576 -23.55 14.35 5.88
C LEU A 576 -24.28 13.10 5.35
N ALA A 577 -24.27 12.88 4.04
CA ALA A 577 -24.87 11.69 3.42
C ALA A 577 -24.17 10.39 3.89
N ALA A 578 -22.85 10.40 4.06
CA ALA A 578 -22.12 9.26 4.58
C ALA A 578 -22.40 9.02 6.08
N SER A 579 -22.59 10.08 6.86
CA SER A 579 -22.98 10.02 8.25
C SER A 579 -24.36 9.36 8.40
N GLU A 580 -25.35 9.82 7.65
CA GLU A 580 -26.70 9.23 7.61
C GLU A 580 -26.63 7.74 7.21
N ALA A 581 -25.92 7.43 6.14
CA ALA A 581 -25.78 6.05 5.65
C ALA A 581 -25.05 5.11 6.63
N SER A 582 -24.22 5.64 7.52
CA SER A 582 -23.48 4.86 8.53
C SER A 582 -24.35 4.41 9.69
N GLY A 583 -25.51 5.09 9.91
CA GLY A 583 -26.38 4.86 11.07
C GLY A 583 -25.80 5.40 12.39
N ALA A 584 -24.77 6.25 12.35
CA ALA A 584 -24.25 6.92 13.55
C ALA A 584 -25.24 7.96 14.07
N HIS A 585 -25.24 8.17 15.39
CA HIS A 585 -26.06 9.20 16.00
C HIS A 585 -25.46 10.59 15.69
N TRP A 586 -26.17 11.36 14.89
CA TRP A 586 -25.75 12.70 14.56
C TRP A 586 -26.17 13.71 15.66
N HIS A 587 -25.29 14.64 15.97
CA HIS A 587 -25.51 15.68 16.96
C HIS A 587 -24.85 17.00 16.54
N ALA A 588 -25.59 18.09 16.58
CA ALA A 588 -25.04 19.43 16.40
C ALA A 588 -24.25 19.84 17.65
N ALA A 589 -22.92 19.93 17.50
CA ALA A 589 -22.01 20.27 18.58
C ALA A 589 -22.28 21.70 19.08
N ARG A 590 -22.51 21.86 20.38
CA ARG A 590 -22.73 23.16 21.02
C ARG A 590 -21.90 23.26 22.29
N ARG A 591 -21.54 24.49 22.62
CA ARG A 591 -20.81 24.79 23.84
C ARG A 591 -21.47 24.15 25.06
N GLY A 592 -20.68 23.43 25.84
CA GLY A 592 -21.13 22.71 27.03
C GLY A 592 -21.43 21.24 26.78
N ASP A 593 -21.50 20.78 25.51
CA ASP A 593 -21.63 19.37 25.21
C ASP A 593 -20.39 18.61 25.70
N ARG A 594 -20.59 17.39 26.15
CA ARG A 594 -19.55 16.56 26.75
C ARG A 594 -19.59 15.13 26.24
N LEU A 595 -18.41 14.61 25.99
CA LEU A 595 -18.15 13.19 25.73
C LEU A 595 -17.27 12.67 26.89
N ASP A 596 -17.89 12.04 27.86
CA ASP A 596 -17.15 11.38 28.95
C ASP A 596 -16.85 9.91 28.55
N MET A 597 -15.56 9.59 28.45
CA MET A 597 -15.09 8.27 28.04
C MET A 597 -14.01 7.78 28.99
N ASP A 598 -14.34 6.79 29.78
CA ASP A 598 -13.45 6.26 30.81
C ASP A 598 -13.04 7.38 31.80
N SER A 599 -11.75 7.73 31.81
CA SER A 599 -11.21 8.83 32.60
C SER A 599 -10.88 10.09 31.77
N VAL A 600 -11.28 10.11 30.51
CA VAL A 600 -11.08 11.23 29.58
C VAL A 600 -12.39 11.98 29.39
N ARG A 601 -12.35 13.28 29.55
CA ARG A 601 -13.47 14.18 29.27
C ARG A 601 -13.13 15.04 28.07
N ILE A 602 -14.05 15.10 27.10
CA ILE A 602 -13.98 15.99 25.95
C ILE A 602 -15.13 16.96 26.06
N THR A 603 -14.83 18.23 26.18
CA THR A 603 -15.83 19.30 26.30
C THR A 603 -15.80 20.19 25.08
N VAL A 604 -16.96 20.47 24.47
CA VAL A 604 -17.12 21.45 23.40
C VAL A 604 -17.11 22.85 24.02
N LEU A 605 -16.19 23.70 23.60
CA LEU A 605 -16.07 25.08 24.04
C LEU A 605 -16.74 26.08 23.07
N SER A 606 -16.73 25.76 21.77
CA SER A 606 -17.33 26.54 20.67
C SER A 606 -17.87 25.59 19.61
N PRO A 607 -18.89 25.98 18.83
CA PRO A 607 -19.66 27.23 18.90
C PRO A 607 -20.74 27.18 20.00
N ASP A 608 -21.15 28.34 20.50
CA ASP A 608 -22.44 28.48 21.18
C ASP A 608 -23.56 28.76 20.17
N SER A 609 -24.83 28.60 20.57
CA SER A 609 -25.97 28.73 19.66
C SER A 609 -26.14 30.13 19.09
N ALA A 610 -25.71 31.18 19.83
CA ALA A 610 -25.81 32.56 19.32
C ALA A 610 -24.73 32.81 18.26
N TRP A 611 -23.51 32.35 18.52
CA TRP A 611 -22.41 32.49 17.58
C TRP A 611 -22.66 31.73 16.27
N ALA A 612 -23.12 30.47 16.35
CA ALA A 612 -23.49 29.68 15.19
C ALA A 612 -24.55 30.34 14.31
N ALA A 613 -25.46 31.16 14.90
CA ALA A 613 -26.47 31.89 14.15
C ALA A 613 -25.95 33.22 13.56
N GLU A 614 -24.86 33.77 14.06
CA GLU A 614 -24.33 35.08 13.67
C GLU A 614 -23.21 35.01 12.65
N THR A 615 -22.34 33.97 12.77
CA THR A 615 -21.18 33.84 11.90
C THR A 615 -21.54 33.21 10.56
N THR A 616 -20.86 33.67 9.50
CA THR A 616 -20.96 33.13 8.15
C THR A 616 -19.63 32.57 7.65
N ASP A 617 -18.59 32.66 8.46
CA ASP A 617 -17.25 32.07 8.15
C ASP A 617 -17.17 30.68 8.75
N PRO A 618 -17.06 29.63 7.92
CA PRO A 618 -16.95 28.26 8.43
C PRO A 618 -15.80 28.04 9.40
N ASN A 619 -14.67 28.76 9.26
CA ASN A 619 -13.56 28.65 10.20
C ASN A 619 -13.95 29.09 11.60
N GLU A 620 -14.75 30.17 11.69
CA GLU A 620 -15.20 30.72 12.97
C GLU A 620 -16.32 29.88 13.62
N GLU A 621 -16.94 28.95 12.86
CA GLU A 621 -17.85 27.93 13.37
C GLU A 621 -17.14 26.71 13.92
N SER A 622 -15.81 26.66 13.86
CA SER A 622 -15.02 25.51 14.30
C SER A 622 -15.41 25.00 15.69
N VAL A 623 -15.65 23.70 15.77
CA VAL A 623 -15.82 23.01 17.05
C VAL A 623 -14.50 22.99 17.78
N VAL A 624 -14.38 23.80 18.81
CA VAL A 624 -13.23 23.85 19.70
C VAL A 624 -13.43 22.87 20.84
N LEU A 625 -12.47 21.96 21.01
CA LEU A 625 -12.53 20.90 22.02
C LEU A 625 -11.45 21.09 23.10
N LEU A 626 -11.86 20.94 24.35
CA LEU A 626 -10.98 20.74 25.48
C LEU A 626 -11.00 19.27 25.90
N VAL A 627 -9.87 18.60 25.79
CA VAL A 627 -9.70 17.21 26.19
C VAL A 627 -8.93 17.17 27.52
N GLU A 628 -9.54 16.60 28.54
CA GLU A 628 -9.00 16.53 29.90
C GLU A 628 -8.78 15.06 30.30
N TYR A 629 -7.57 14.77 30.80
CA TYR A 629 -7.22 13.49 31.39
C TYR A 629 -6.37 13.68 32.64
N GLY A 630 -6.92 13.39 33.80
CA GLY A 630 -6.28 13.67 35.08
C GLY A 630 -6.02 15.18 35.24
N ARG A 631 -4.75 15.59 35.21
CA ARG A 631 -4.34 17.01 35.28
C ARG A 631 -3.96 17.56 33.90
N THR A 632 -3.86 16.72 32.89
CA THR A 632 -3.41 17.16 31.58
C THR A 632 -4.55 17.62 30.70
N ARG A 633 -4.30 18.69 29.92
CA ARG A 633 -5.29 19.41 29.12
C ARG A 633 -4.79 19.65 27.71
N PHE A 634 -5.56 19.18 26.71
CA PHE A 634 -5.28 19.39 25.30
C PHE A 634 -6.38 20.29 24.71
N LEU A 635 -5.98 21.36 24.06
CA LEU A 635 -6.88 22.27 23.37
C LEU A 635 -6.80 22.06 21.85
N LEU A 636 -7.89 21.62 21.26
CA LEU A 636 -8.00 21.34 19.82
C LEU A 636 -8.94 22.37 19.20
N THR A 637 -8.39 23.32 18.44
CA THR A 637 -9.08 24.54 18.03
C THR A 637 -9.72 24.46 16.65
N GLY A 638 -9.51 23.36 15.89
CA GLY A 638 -9.86 23.35 14.46
C GLY A 638 -9.17 24.52 13.74
N ASP A 639 -9.93 25.28 12.97
CA ASP A 639 -9.46 26.47 12.26
C ASP A 639 -9.98 27.78 12.89
N ALA A 640 -10.47 27.70 14.13
CA ALA A 640 -10.89 28.86 14.89
C ALA A 640 -9.84 29.97 14.89
N GLY A 641 -10.27 31.18 14.55
CA GLY A 641 -9.44 32.37 14.49
C GLY A 641 -9.53 33.24 15.75
N VAL A 642 -8.91 34.42 15.68
CA VAL A 642 -8.87 35.43 16.75
C VAL A 642 -10.26 35.79 17.26
N PRO A 643 -11.35 35.90 16.45
CA PRO A 643 -12.69 36.16 16.96
C PRO A 643 -13.17 35.09 17.96
N VAL A 644 -12.97 33.83 17.68
CA VAL A 644 -13.32 32.74 18.61
C VAL A 644 -12.44 32.73 19.84
N GLU A 645 -11.13 32.95 19.68
CA GLU A 645 -10.19 33.10 20.80
C GLU A 645 -10.65 34.21 21.79
N ALA A 646 -11.06 35.37 21.26
CA ALA A 646 -11.58 36.47 22.04
C ALA A 646 -12.87 36.13 22.80
N ARG A 647 -13.74 35.31 22.21
CA ARG A 647 -14.99 34.86 22.88
C ARG A 647 -14.69 33.81 23.98
N LEU A 648 -13.66 33.06 23.83
CA LEU A 648 -13.26 32.04 24.81
C LEU A 648 -12.33 32.60 25.91
N ALA A 649 -11.92 33.88 25.77
CA ALA A 649 -11.03 34.53 26.73
C ALA A 649 -11.60 34.47 28.16
N GLY A 650 -10.71 34.13 29.11
CA GLY A 650 -11.03 33.95 30.53
C GLY A 650 -11.77 32.63 30.86
N GLN A 651 -11.91 31.73 29.90
CA GLN A 651 -12.72 30.50 30.07
C GLN A 651 -11.90 29.21 29.93
N VAL A 652 -10.74 29.27 29.29
CA VAL A 652 -9.94 28.09 29.01
C VAL A 652 -8.89 27.86 30.07
N GLY A 653 -8.08 28.88 30.40
CA GLY A 653 -6.94 28.77 31.30
C GLY A 653 -5.82 27.89 30.72
N ASP A 654 -4.85 27.55 31.58
CA ASP A 654 -3.62 26.82 31.20
C ASP A 654 -3.95 25.50 30.52
N VAL A 655 -3.21 25.15 29.44
CA VAL A 655 -3.26 23.87 28.76
C VAL A 655 -1.84 23.34 28.52
N ASP A 656 -1.65 22.03 28.55
CA ASP A 656 -0.35 21.42 28.25
C ASP A 656 -0.07 21.41 26.74
N VAL A 657 -1.12 21.17 25.93
CA VAL A 657 -1.00 21.04 24.49
C VAL A 657 -2.02 21.93 23.77
N LEU A 658 -1.53 22.71 22.82
CA LEU A 658 -2.33 23.49 21.90
C LEU A 658 -2.20 22.95 20.46
N LYS A 659 -3.29 22.52 19.85
CA LYS A 659 -3.33 22.43 18.39
C LYS A 659 -3.50 23.86 17.86
N VAL A 660 -2.50 24.33 17.13
CA VAL A 660 -2.47 25.69 16.59
C VAL A 660 -3.61 25.92 15.61
N GLY A 661 -4.35 27.00 15.77
CA GLY A 661 -5.50 27.33 14.96
C GLY A 661 -5.13 27.53 13.49
N HIS A 662 -6.03 27.14 12.59
CA HIS A 662 -5.99 27.40 11.15
C HIS A 662 -4.61 27.12 10.53
N HIS A 663 -4.03 25.95 10.84
CA HIS A 663 -2.74 25.46 10.34
C HIS A 663 -1.55 26.42 10.56
N GLY A 664 -1.67 27.33 11.53
CA GLY A 664 -0.70 28.38 11.78
C GLY A 664 -0.87 29.61 10.88
N SER A 665 -2.11 29.91 10.46
CA SER A 665 -2.44 31.16 9.80
C SER A 665 -2.18 32.36 10.70
N TYR A 666 -1.88 33.50 10.11
CA TYR A 666 -1.76 34.79 10.83
C TYR A 666 -3.08 35.23 11.50
N SER A 667 -4.22 34.67 11.06
CA SER A 667 -5.55 34.96 11.58
C SER A 667 -5.89 34.23 12.88
N ALA A 668 -4.97 33.40 13.40
CA ALA A 668 -5.19 32.60 14.61
C ALA A 668 -3.98 32.62 15.53
N THR A 669 -4.17 32.11 16.74
CA THR A 669 -3.14 31.96 17.78
C THR A 669 -2.53 33.31 18.15
N SER A 670 -3.41 34.21 18.65
CA SER A 670 -3.06 35.55 19.09
C SER A 670 -2.14 35.55 20.32
N GLU A 671 -1.50 36.68 20.59
CA GLU A 671 -0.63 36.84 21.77
C GLU A 671 -1.43 36.67 23.06
N THR A 672 -2.58 37.35 23.16
CA THR A 672 -3.52 37.23 24.27
C THR A 672 -3.98 35.79 24.53
N TRP A 673 -4.17 35.03 23.46
CA TRP A 673 -4.52 33.61 23.56
C TRP A 673 -3.41 32.75 24.12
N LEU A 674 -2.16 33.04 23.77
CA LEU A 674 -0.99 32.36 24.31
C LEU A 674 -0.73 32.75 25.75
N ASP A 675 -0.95 34.02 26.12
CA ASP A 675 -0.81 34.50 27.52
C ASP A 675 -1.83 33.82 28.46
N GLU A 676 -3.03 33.52 27.95
CA GLU A 676 -4.08 32.82 28.71
C GLU A 676 -3.84 31.33 28.78
N THR A 677 -3.57 30.71 27.65
CA THR A 677 -3.53 29.23 27.52
C THR A 677 -2.19 28.63 27.91
N ARG A 678 -1.11 29.40 27.85
CA ARG A 678 0.27 29.05 28.23
C ARG A 678 0.68 27.61 27.89
N PRO A 679 0.54 27.16 26.64
CA PRO A 679 0.82 25.80 26.29
C PRO A 679 2.31 25.45 26.41
N GLU A 680 2.64 24.25 26.91
CA GLU A 680 4.01 23.75 26.90
C GLU A 680 4.38 23.24 25.49
N ILE A 681 3.41 22.60 24.80
CA ILE A 681 3.57 22.01 23.47
C ILE A 681 2.54 22.60 22.52
N ALA A 682 2.97 23.01 21.33
CA ALA A 682 2.12 23.40 20.25
C ALA A 682 2.28 22.47 19.05
N VAL A 683 1.20 21.99 18.48
CA VAL A 683 1.19 21.17 17.28
C VAL A 683 0.56 21.91 16.12
N ILE A 684 1.29 22.02 15.00
CA ILE A 684 0.82 22.62 13.76
C ILE A 684 0.60 21.50 12.74
N SER A 685 -0.66 21.23 12.43
CA SER A 685 -1.02 20.35 11.32
C SER A 685 -0.95 21.13 10.02
N VAL A 686 0.02 20.84 9.17
CA VAL A 686 0.27 21.62 7.96
C VAL A 686 0.94 20.76 6.88
N GLY A 687 0.65 21.04 5.63
CA GLY A 687 1.26 20.33 4.51
C GLY A 687 2.61 20.91 4.09
N ALA A 688 3.62 20.04 3.89
CA ALA A 688 4.96 20.43 3.44
C ALA A 688 5.01 21.23 2.13
N ARG A 689 3.94 21.20 1.34
CA ARG A 689 3.80 21.88 0.03
C ARG A 689 2.49 22.64 -0.06
N ASN A 690 2.06 23.27 1.05
CA ASN A 690 0.88 24.11 0.99
C ASN A 690 1.14 25.39 0.18
N THR A 691 0.10 25.91 -0.46
CA THR A 691 0.16 27.14 -1.26
C THR A 691 -0.28 28.38 -0.48
N TYR A 692 -0.65 28.19 0.80
CA TYR A 692 -1.19 29.25 1.64
C TYR A 692 -0.11 30.00 2.42
N GLY A 693 1.12 29.50 2.40
CA GLY A 693 2.24 30.07 3.17
C GLY A 693 2.19 29.73 4.67
N HIS A 694 1.41 28.70 5.03
CA HIS A 694 1.33 28.24 6.42
C HIS A 694 2.48 27.29 6.80
N PRO A 695 2.92 27.28 8.07
CA PRO A 695 2.55 28.24 9.08
C PRO A 695 3.20 29.61 8.80
N ALA A 696 2.49 30.67 9.13
CA ALA A 696 3.02 32.03 9.04
C ALA A 696 4.26 32.16 9.93
N PRO A 697 5.36 32.76 9.46
CA PRO A 697 6.58 32.92 10.24
C PRO A 697 6.36 33.62 11.59
N ASP A 698 5.46 34.62 11.60
CA ASP A 698 5.13 35.40 12.80
C ASP A 698 4.45 34.55 13.88
N VAL A 699 3.55 33.62 13.48
CA VAL A 699 2.90 32.69 14.42
C VAL A 699 3.95 31.75 15.05
N VAL A 700 4.87 31.22 14.26
CA VAL A 700 5.93 30.36 14.77
C VAL A 700 6.87 31.16 15.70
N ALA A 701 7.22 32.39 15.32
CA ALA A 701 8.06 33.27 16.15
C ALA A 701 7.37 33.58 17.48
N ARG A 702 6.08 33.87 17.49
CA ARG A 702 5.27 34.12 18.67
C ARG A 702 5.25 32.92 19.63
N LEU A 703 4.97 31.71 19.10
CA LEU A 703 5.03 30.48 19.90
C LEU A 703 6.40 30.28 20.56
N VAL A 704 7.48 30.45 19.79
CA VAL A 704 8.85 30.31 20.29
C VAL A 704 9.17 31.40 21.35
N ALA A 705 8.70 32.63 21.16
CA ALA A 705 8.88 33.71 22.12
C ALA A 705 8.19 33.42 23.46
N HIS A 706 7.07 32.70 23.46
CA HIS A 706 6.39 32.23 24.67
C HIS A 706 7.01 30.95 25.27
N GLY A 707 8.14 30.47 24.73
CA GLY A 707 8.82 29.27 25.21
C GLY A 707 8.15 27.96 24.89
N VAL A 708 7.20 27.94 23.93
CA VAL A 708 6.42 26.77 23.54
C VAL A 708 7.24 25.85 22.65
N GLN A 709 7.21 24.55 22.95
CA GLN A 709 7.81 23.53 22.07
C GLN A 709 6.92 23.30 20.86
N VAL A 710 7.41 23.66 19.66
CA VAL A 710 6.62 23.61 18.42
C VAL A 710 6.93 22.36 17.62
N HIS A 711 5.91 21.53 17.39
CA HIS A 711 5.93 20.37 16.52
C HIS A 711 5.14 20.64 15.25
N ARG A 712 5.62 20.13 14.08
CA ARG A 712 5.00 20.39 12.78
C ARG A 712 4.88 19.12 11.95
N THR A 713 3.67 18.81 11.45
CA THR A 713 3.45 17.61 10.65
C THR A 713 4.18 17.62 9.31
N ASP A 714 4.46 18.80 8.73
CA ASP A 714 5.21 18.93 7.48
C ASP A 714 6.70 18.58 7.59
N ARG A 715 7.25 18.57 8.81
CA ARG A 715 8.66 18.28 9.10
C ARG A 715 8.87 16.93 9.75
N GLU A 716 7.99 16.57 10.66
CA GLU A 716 8.11 15.40 11.52
C GLU A 716 7.23 14.22 11.05
N GLY A 717 6.28 14.50 10.12
CA GLY A 717 5.25 13.53 9.75
C GLY A 717 4.19 13.45 10.85
N ARG A 718 3.73 12.24 11.15
CA ARG A 718 2.78 12.03 12.25
C ARG A 718 3.43 12.34 13.60
N ILE A 719 2.77 13.18 14.38
CA ILE A 719 3.16 13.53 15.76
C ILE A 719 2.26 12.76 16.72
N THR A 720 2.86 12.12 17.72
CA THR A 720 2.13 11.37 18.74
C THR A 720 2.49 11.93 20.11
N LEU A 721 1.47 12.31 20.86
CA LEU A 721 1.58 12.76 22.24
C LEU A 721 0.88 11.76 23.15
N GLU A 722 1.50 11.43 24.26
CA GLU A 722 0.95 10.54 25.27
C GLU A 722 0.87 11.25 26.62
N SER A 723 -0.16 10.90 27.41
CA SER A 723 -0.34 11.41 28.75
C SER A 723 -0.73 10.30 29.73
N ASP A 724 -0.10 10.29 30.90
CA ASP A 724 -0.49 9.45 32.04
C ASP A 724 -1.51 10.13 32.98
N GLY A 725 -1.97 11.31 32.59
CA GLY A 725 -2.87 12.16 33.40
C GLY A 725 -2.12 13.09 34.34
N GLN A 726 -0.79 13.09 34.37
CA GLN A 726 0.06 14.02 35.16
C GLN A 726 1.00 14.81 34.25
N ARG A 727 1.47 14.21 33.16
CA ARG A 727 2.44 14.79 32.23
C ARG A 727 2.08 14.42 30.80
N VAL A 728 2.57 15.21 29.88
CA VAL A 728 2.50 14.93 28.44
C VAL A 728 3.92 14.77 27.90
N TRP A 729 4.12 13.82 26.98
CA TRP A 729 5.38 13.65 26.26
C TRP A 729 5.16 13.29 24.79
N THR A 730 6.15 13.59 23.97
CA THR A 730 6.21 13.16 22.56
C THR A 730 6.81 11.76 22.43
N HIS A 731 6.29 10.98 21.47
CA HIS A 731 6.73 9.59 21.25
C HIS A 731 7.49 9.44 19.92
#